data_dfdea8f54c005ba30540bf413f98f93c
#
_entry.id   dfdea8f54c005ba30540bf413f98f93c
#
_cell.length_a   1.000
_cell.length_b   1.000
_cell.length_c   1.000
_cell.angle_alpha   90.00
_cell.angle_beta   90.00
_cell.angle_gamma   90.00
#
_symmetry.space_group_name_H-M   'P 1'
#
loop_
_entity.id
_entity.type
_entity.pdbx_description
1 polymer ?
#
loop_
_entity_poly.entity_id
_entity_poly.type
_entity_poly.pdbx_seq_one_letter_code
_entity_poly.pdbx_strand_id
1 'polypeptide(L)'
;MADTTAPEQQGVPLLRRPWSIAALAAALAVIAALPTLPVSWTTPPFWAVAALFAAFVLTESVQLDLEVGKQTISLSPTEIALVVGLVEVGGTWTAVTRVAAIVVVMSWQHYPAAKLAFNAALGVAELGAALAVLSLLPPLDITDPVTWLSLVLAILVTGLVGMVGVGAAISLSQGFPGWSFWLSALPSTAVGPLSVVVGVIALLLVEENPWAWTLILPLLVGFVAIFRQSTRASRERRTVQRVYDFARRVELVTPDEAGTREIVSAVRELLNAERVALWLPPYLDEGPRLVVDGEGGLEWYAGPGDPDDLVRRRALAPEADGPVLFSAARADTGELAALARRGAREVLGAPVTTAAGEPGYLEVCDRRSDIVTFASGDRGALDSMLTHVNAAIRQQQLLSQIRHDADHDRLTGLPNRQRLAVEIDAILREDPAGSRAGLVLASLDGYTNVTDTLGHGASDELLVVTAGLLREHAPPSAMLARMEGGQFAVLLPGLSLPATERAARRLREAASTRASVAGLDLEVSLTIGVAAAPVHGSDAGTLIQRADVALLAAHGSGGVATYHPVLDQQSLRRLQLGTELETAMAEGQISVVFQPIVDTRTNDIVSVETLLRWSHPRYGPVPPDDFIGLAEQIGRIGQLTDFVLDRALDRCRRWLDVLSRQVGNAGGGRESAECGVAAV
;
A
#
# COMPACT_ATOMS: atom_id res chain seq x y z
N MET A 1 -15.99 -26.71 -33.33
CA MET A 1 -16.56 -27.70 -32.43
C MET A 1 -15.72 -27.70 -31.18
N ALA A 2 -16.02 -26.87 -30.24
CA ALA A 2 -15.40 -26.79 -28.93
C ALA A 2 -16.49 -27.08 -27.91
N ASP A 3 -16.27 -28.13 -27.18
CA ASP A 3 -17.15 -28.74 -26.20
C ASP A 3 -17.20 -27.84 -24.95
N THR A 4 -18.33 -27.17 -24.74
CA THR A 4 -18.62 -26.37 -23.55
C THR A 4 -19.24 -27.31 -22.51
N THR A 5 -18.40 -27.98 -21.74
CA THR A 5 -18.83 -28.60 -20.47
C THR A 5 -18.99 -27.51 -19.42
N ALA A 6 -20.26 -27.23 -19.08
CA ALA A 6 -20.64 -26.43 -17.92
C ALA A 6 -20.03 -27.06 -16.65
N PRO A 7 -19.51 -26.25 -15.69
CA PRO A 7 -19.00 -26.77 -14.42
C PRO A 7 -20.18 -27.39 -13.66
N GLU A 8 -20.04 -28.66 -13.29
CA GLU A 8 -20.91 -29.37 -12.36
C GLU A 8 -21.09 -28.53 -11.10
N GLN A 9 -22.31 -28.15 -10.83
CA GLN A 9 -22.72 -27.61 -9.53
C GLN A 9 -22.39 -28.68 -8.47
N GLN A 10 -21.24 -28.51 -7.80
CA GLN A 10 -20.92 -29.25 -6.58
C GLN A 10 -22.07 -28.98 -5.60
N GLY A 11 -22.88 -29.99 -5.37
CA GLY A 11 -24.05 -29.91 -4.53
C GLY A 11 -23.68 -29.45 -3.12
N VAL A 12 -24.26 -28.32 -2.71
CA VAL A 12 -24.22 -27.84 -1.32
C VAL A 12 -24.70 -29.00 -0.44
N PRO A 13 -23.92 -29.43 0.57
CA PRO A 13 -24.28 -30.55 1.43
C PRO A 13 -25.69 -30.35 1.95
N LEU A 14 -26.54 -31.40 1.85
CA LEU A 14 -27.97 -31.41 2.20
C LEU A 14 -28.27 -30.89 3.62
N LEU A 15 -27.26 -30.85 4.50
CA LEU A 15 -27.28 -30.39 5.89
C LEU A 15 -27.16 -28.87 6.09
N ARG A 16 -26.87 -28.10 5.05
CA ARG A 16 -26.81 -26.62 5.11
C ARG A 16 -28.12 -25.89 4.80
N ARG A 17 -29.22 -26.60 4.72
CA ARG A 17 -30.54 -25.99 4.38
C ARG A 17 -31.26 -25.52 5.66
N PRO A 18 -31.92 -24.34 5.66
CA PRO A 18 -32.59 -23.76 6.83
C PRO A 18 -33.66 -24.69 7.46
N TRP A 19 -34.20 -25.65 6.74
CA TRP A 19 -35.14 -26.61 7.26
C TRP A 19 -34.53 -27.80 8.03
N SER A 20 -33.20 -28.02 7.99
CA SER A 20 -32.55 -28.98 8.88
C SER A 20 -32.55 -28.49 10.34
N ILE A 21 -32.42 -27.18 10.54
CA ILE A 21 -32.56 -26.54 11.86
C ILE A 21 -34.04 -26.60 12.32
N ALA A 22 -34.96 -26.40 11.42
CA ALA A 22 -36.42 -26.57 11.71
C ALA A 22 -36.79 -28.02 12.07
N ALA A 23 -36.19 -29.00 11.41
CA ALA A 23 -36.37 -30.41 11.75
C ALA A 23 -35.80 -30.77 13.12
N LEU A 24 -34.60 -30.23 13.47
CA LEU A 24 -34.01 -30.37 14.80
C LEU A 24 -34.91 -29.71 15.87
N ALA A 25 -35.44 -28.52 15.60
CA ALA A 25 -36.35 -27.81 16.47
C ALA A 25 -37.65 -28.64 16.71
N ALA A 26 -38.21 -29.22 15.65
CA ALA A 26 -39.39 -30.10 15.77
C ALA A 26 -39.10 -31.38 16.59
N ALA A 27 -37.92 -31.99 16.36
CA ALA A 27 -37.53 -33.18 17.14
C ALA A 27 -37.32 -32.84 18.63
N LEU A 28 -36.71 -31.71 18.95
CA LEU A 28 -36.55 -31.23 20.32
C LEU A 28 -37.92 -30.95 20.97
N ALA A 29 -38.85 -30.33 20.24
CA ALA A 29 -40.22 -30.07 20.74
C ALA A 29 -40.99 -31.36 21.04
N VAL A 30 -40.83 -32.39 20.21
CA VAL A 30 -41.48 -33.70 20.42
C VAL A 30 -40.89 -34.42 21.64
N ILE A 31 -39.58 -34.44 21.79
CA ILE A 31 -38.91 -35.05 22.95
C ILE A 31 -39.29 -34.33 24.24
N ALA A 32 -39.45 -33.02 24.21
CA ALA A 32 -39.83 -32.22 25.36
C ALA A 32 -41.30 -32.37 25.76
N ALA A 33 -42.18 -32.65 24.81
CA ALA A 33 -43.61 -32.81 25.06
C ALA A 33 -43.98 -34.15 25.75
N LEU A 34 -43.13 -35.19 25.60
CA LEU A 34 -43.37 -36.53 26.14
C LEU A 34 -43.53 -36.58 27.67
N PRO A 35 -42.72 -35.87 28.50
CA PRO A 35 -42.85 -35.89 29.97
C PRO A 35 -43.98 -35.01 30.50
N THR A 36 -44.54 -34.11 29.68
CA THR A 36 -45.54 -33.12 30.13
C THR A 36 -46.99 -33.57 29.93
N LEU A 37 -47.19 -34.74 29.33
CA LEU A 37 -48.50 -35.25 28.90
C LEU A 37 -49.49 -35.72 29.99
N PRO A 38 -49.14 -36.01 31.28
CA PRO A 38 -50.14 -36.22 32.31
C PRO A 38 -50.18 -35.10 33.35
N VAL A 39 -50.34 -33.85 32.96
CA VAL A 39 -50.43 -32.75 33.92
C VAL A 39 -51.87 -32.36 34.13
N SER A 40 -52.29 -32.39 35.41
CA SER A 40 -53.60 -31.84 35.83
C SER A 40 -53.64 -30.34 35.49
N TRP A 41 -54.62 -29.98 34.64
CA TRP A 41 -54.81 -28.60 34.21
C TRP A 41 -55.45 -27.78 35.34
N THR A 42 -54.69 -27.42 36.37
CA THR A 42 -55.09 -26.35 37.30
C THR A 42 -54.87 -25.01 36.62
N THR A 43 -55.90 -24.22 36.48
CA THR A 43 -55.79 -22.86 35.95
C THR A 43 -55.28 -21.92 37.00
N PRO A 44 -54.01 -21.46 36.93
CA PRO A 44 -53.50 -20.48 37.89
C PRO A 44 -54.25 -19.14 37.73
N PRO A 45 -54.20 -18.28 38.70
CA PRO A 45 -54.82 -16.96 38.58
C PRO A 45 -54.16 -16.16 37.46
N PHE A 46 -54.98 -15.44 36.66
CA PHE A 46 -54.51 -14.70 35.49
C PHE A 46 -53.32 -13.74 35.78
N TRP A 47 -53.34 -13.09 36.94
CA TRP A 47 -52.28 -12.17 37.36
C TRP A 47 -50.91 -12.90 37.54
N ALA A 48 -50.88 -14.13 38.02
CA ALA A 48 -49.64 -14.91 38.17
C ALA A 48 -49.05 -15.29 36.82
N VAL A 49 -49.91 -15.70 35.85
CA VAL A 49 -49.46 -15.95 34.47
C VAL A 49 -48.95 -14.68 33.81
N ALA A 50 -49.61 -13.54 34.00
CA ALA A 50 -49.21 -12.25 33.45
C ALA A 50 -47.87 -11.75 34.06
N ALA A 51 -47.73 -11.91 35.38
CA ALA A 51 -46.48 -11.56 36.08
C ALA A 51 -45.31 -12.43 35.64
N LEU A 52 -45.52 -13.76 35.47
CA LEU A 52 -44.50 -14.68 34.98
C LEU A 52 -44.11 -14.37 33.52
N PHE A 53 -45.10 -14.05 32.67
CA PHE A 53 -44.83 -13.64 31.29
C PHE A 53 -43.98 -12.36 31.26
N ALA A 54 -44.30 -11.33 32.09
CA ALA A 54 -43.53 -10.11 32.19
C ALA A 54 -42.11 -10.38 32.69
N ALA A 55 -41.94 -11.29 33.67
CA ALA A 55 -40.62 -11.70 34.18
C ALA A 55 -39.80 -12.38 33.08
N PHE A 56 -40.40 -13.28 32.27
CA PHE A 56 -39.69 -13.89 31.13
C PHE A 56 -39.34 -12.85 30.06
N VAL A 57 -40.24 -11.94 29.69
CA VAL A 57 -39.95 -10.87 28.73
C VAL A 57 -38.80 -10.00 29.21
N LEU A 58 -38.79 -9.62 30.51
CA LEU A 58 -37.72 -8.83 31.10
C LEU A 58 -36.39 -9.59 31.03
N THR A 59 -36.34 -10.84 31.50
CA THR A 59 -35.09 -11.62 31.55
C THR A 59 -34.60 -12.01 30.16
N GLU A 60 -35.52 -12.37 29.24
CA GLU A 60 -35.18 -12.68 27.84
C GLU A 60 -34.70 -11.46 27.06
N SER A 61 -35.14 -10.24 27.43
CA SER A 61 -34.66 -8.99 26.81
C SER A 61 -33.22 -8.67 27.15
N VAL A 62 -32.63 -9.36 28.13
CA VAL A 62 -31.26 -9.17 28.63
C VAL A 62 -30.41 -10.35 28.21
N GLN A 63 -29.83 -10.26 27.04
CA GLN A 63 -28.97 -11.31 26.49
C GLN A 63 -27.48 -10.90 26.57
N LEU A 64 -26.66 -11.82 27.02
CA LEU A 64 -25.21 -11.79 26.95
C LEU A 64 -24.78 -12.56 25.71
N ASP A 65 -24.38 -11.85 24.66
CA ASP A 65 -23.84 -12.47 23.47
C ASP A 65 -22.35 -12.75 23.69
N LEU A 66 -21.97 -14.01 23.75
CA LEU A 66 -20.60 -14.48 23.74
C LEU A 66 -20.27 -14.96 22.34
N GLU A 67 -19.29 -14.33 21.68
CA GLU A 67 -18.78 -14.80 20.41
C GLU A 67 -17.71 -15.87 20.66
N VAL A 68 -17.99 -17.08 20.20
CA VAL A 68 -17.05 -18.21 20.24
C VAL A 68 -16.83 -18.72 18.81
N GLY A 69 -15.68 -18.38 18.22
CA GLY A 69 -15.37 -18.70 16.82
C GLY A 69 -16.31 -17.97 15.85
N LYS A 70 -17.04 -18.73 15.03
CA LYS A 70 -18.03 -18.20 14.05
C LYS A 70 -19.42 -17.96 14.64
N GLN A 71 -19.61 -18.09 15.96
CA GLN A 71 -20.94 -18.14 16.56
C GLN A 71 -21.10 -17.26 17.79
N THR A 72 -22.33 -16.76 17.96
CA THR A 72 -22.75 -15.99 19.11
C THR A 72 -23.66 -16.85 20.00
N ILE A 73 -23.25 -17.11 21.22
CA ILE A 73 -24.05 -17.77 22.26
C ILE A 73 -24.67 -16.67 23.12
N SER A 74 -26.00 -16.61 23.14
CA SER A 74 -26.72 -15.66 23.97
C SER A 74 -27.10 -16.31 25.30
N LEU A 75 -26.69 -15.72 26.42
CA LEU A 75 -27.04 -16.12 27.79
C LEU A 75 -28.03 -15.13 28.37
N SER A 76 -29.09 -15.62 28.98
CA SER A 76 -30.07 -14.76 29.68
C SER A 76 -30.36 -15.31 31.09
N PRO A 77 -30.65 -14.45 32.08
CA PRO A 77 -30.96 -14.88 33.45
C PRO A 77 -32.43 -15.41 33.59
N THR A 78 -32.87 -16.21 32.60
CA THR A 78 -34.23 -16.72 32.55
C THR A 78 -34.54 -17.79 33.58
N GLU A 79 -33.50 -18.40 34.17
CA GLU A 79 -33.63 -19.46 35.17
C GLU A 79 -34.33 -18.97 36.44
N ILE A 80 -34.20 -17.67 36.81
CA ILE A 80 -34.93 -17.11 37.99
C ILE A 80 -36.45 -17.19 37.74
N ALA A 81 -36.89 -16.70 36.58
CA ALA A 81 -38.31 -16.76 36.21
C ALA A 81 -38.79 -18.23 36.05
N LEU A 82 -37.91 -19.12 35.59
CA LEU A 82 -38.20 -20.56 35.44
C LEU A 82 -38.46 -21.23 36.81
N VAL A 83 -37.62 -20.95 37.81
CA VAL A 83 -37.80 -21.48 39.18
C VAL A 83 -39.11 -21.03 39.79
N VAL A 84 -39.40 -19.72 39.70
CA VAL A 84 -40.68 -19.17 40.20
C VAL A 84 -41.87 -19.76 39.47
N GLY A 85 -41.80 -19.88 38.16
CA GLY A 85 -42.86 -20.44 37.34
C GLY A 85 -43.15 -21.92 37.64
N LEU A 86 -42.12 -22.75 37.85
CA LEU A 86 -42.23 -24.16 38.19
C LEU A 86 -42.94 -24.41 39.52
N VAL A 87 -42.69 -23.55 40.52
CA VAL A 87 -43.26 -23.66 41.89
C VAL A 87 -44.65 -23.06 41.97
N GLU A 88 -44.83 -21.82 41.49
CA GLU A 88 -46.07 -21.02 41.68
C GLU A 88 -47.14 -21.28 40.60
N VAL A 89 -46.75 -21.49 39.37
CA VAL A 89 -47.69 -21.48 38.22
C VAL A 89 -47.88 -22.85 37.62
N GLY A 90 -46.90 -23.72 37.82
CA GLY A 90 -46.87 -25.08 37.28
C GLY A 90 -46.25 -25.19 35.88
N GLY A 91 -45.75 -26.39 35.55
CA GLY A 91 -44.91 -26.63 34.37
C GLY A 91 -45.54 -26.22 33.04
N THR A 92 -46.83 -26.54 32.83
CA THR A 92 -47.52 -26.26 31.55
C THR A 92 -47.64 -24.77 31.26
N TRP A 93 -48.06 -23.97 32.25
CA TRP A 93 -48.21 -22.52 32.08
C TRP A 93 -46.84 -21.82 32.04
N THR A 94 -45.84 -22.36 32.71
CA THR A 94 -44.44 -21.89 32.61
C THR A 94 -43.92 -22.11 31.19
N ALA A 95 -44.23 -23.24 30.54
CA ALA A 95 -43.87 -23.47 29.13
C ALA A 95 -44.54 -22.47 28.18
N VAL A 96 -45.84 -22.26 28.35
CA VAL A 96 -46.62 -21.33 27.50
C VAL A 96 -46.12 -19.91 27.62
N THR A 97 -45.90 -19.43 28.85
CA THR A 97 -45.39 -18.05 29.09
C THR A 97 -43.98 -17.85 28.58
N ARG A 98 -43.08 -18.85 28.75
CA ARG A 98 -41.72 -18.81 28.25
C ARG A 98 -41.68 -18.74 26.72
N VAL A 99 -42.41 -19.64 26.04
CA VAL A 99 -42.49 -19.63 24.58
C VAL A 99 -43.04 -18.31 24.05
N ALA A 100 -44.13 -17.82 24.67
CA ALA A 100 -44.73 -16.54 24.29
C ALA A 100 -43.73 -15.38 24.46
N ALA A 101 -42.95 -15.36 25.56
CA ALA A 101 -41.94 -14.35 25.80
C ALA A 101 -40.79 -14.42 24.75
N ILE A 102 -40.30 -15.62 24.44
CA ILE A 102 -39.28 -15.81 23.39
C ILE A 102 -39.80 -15.28 22.04
N VAL A 103 -41.05 -15.65 21.67
CA VAL A 103 -41.65 -15.17 20.42
C VAL A 103 -41.75 -13.64 20.38
N VAL A 104 -42.25 -13.02 21.45
CA VAL A 104 -42.38 -11.56 21.52
C VAL A 104 -41.04 -10.86 21.46
N VAL A 105 -40.08 -11.26 22.28
CA VAL A 105 -38.77 -10.60 22.35
C VAL A 105 -37.98 -10.78 21.06
N MET A 106 -37.91 -11.98 20.51
CA MET A 106 -37.16 -12.25 19.27
C MET A 106 -37.81 -11.63 18.04
N SER A 107 -39.16 -11.55 17.99
CA SER A 107 -39.87 -10.85 16.92
C SER A 107 -39.60 -9.35 16.97
N TRP A 108 -39.59 -8.77 18.16
CA TRP A 108 -39.26 -7.36 18.35
C TRP A 108 -37.81 -7.06 17.94
N GLN A 109 -36.89 -7.96 18.19
CA GLN A 109 -35.50 -7.88 17.77
C GLN A 109 -35.24 -8.24 16.30
N HIS A 110 -36.30 -8.55 15.52
CA HIS A 110 -36.23 -8.88 14.08
C HIS A 110 -35.36 -10.11 13.74
N TYR A 111 -35.36 -11.12 14.63
CA TYR A 111 -34.66 -12.37 14.31
C TYR A 111 -35.37 -13.19 13.23
N PRO A 112 -34.62 -13.96 12.40
CA PRO A 112 -35.19 -14.87 11.40
C PRO A 112 -36.10 -15.89 12.03
N ALA A 113 -37.22 -16.24 11.32
CA ALA A 113 -38.23 -17.19 11.79
C ALA A 113 -37.66 -18.56 12.18
N ALA A 114 -36.61 -19.03 11.48
CA ALA A 114 -35.94 -20.29 11.79
C ALA A 114 -35.24 -20.25 13.17
N LYS A 115 -34.60 -19.13 13.52
CA LYS A 115 -33.97 -18.95 14.82
C LYS A 115 -34.97 -18.83 15.93
N LEU A 116 -36.10 -18.13 15.69
CA LEU A 116 -37.19 -18.03 16.63
C LEU A 116 -37.80 -19.42 16.92
N ALA A 117 -38.08 -20.21 15.88
CA ALA A 117 -38.61 -21.58 16.02
C ALA A 117 -37.65 -22.49 16.80
N PHE A 118 -36.35 -22.40 16.52
CA PHE A 118 -35.34 -23.18 17.23
C PHE A 118 -35.26 -22.82 18.72
N ASN A 119 -35.20 -21.52 19.06
CA ASN A 119 -35.09 -21.10 20.47
C ASN A 119 -36.41 -21.41 21.25
N ALA A 120 -37.56 -21.25 20.62
CA ALA A 120 -38.83 -21.68 21.24
C ALA A 120 -38.84 -23.19 21.54
N ALA A 121 -38.43 -24.00 20.56
CA ALA A 121 -38.36 -25.46 20.73
C ALA A 121 -37.31 -25.86 21.79
N LEU A 122 -36.16 -25.22 21.80
CA LEU A 122 -35.12 -25.44 22.81
C LEU A 122 -35.62 -25.09 24.22
N GLY A 123 -36.32 -23.95 24.38
CA GLY A 123 -36.90 -23.54 25.64
C GLY A 123 -37.92 -24.55 26.18
N VAL A 124 -38.74 -25.17 25.28
CA VAL A 124 -39.62 -26.25 25.67
C VAL A 124 -38.86 -27.51 26.06
N ALA A 125 -37.80 -27.87 25.32
CA ALA A 125 -36.94 -29.02 25.64
C ALA A 125 -36.25 -28.89 26.99
N GLU A 126 -35.72 -27.73 27.28
CA GLU A 126 -35.10 -27.40 28.58
C GLU A 126 -36.11 -27.56 29.72
N LEU A 127 -37.30 -27.01 29.58
CA LEU A 127 -38.35 -27.15 30.57
C LEU A 127 -38.81 -28.59 30.73
N GLY A 128 -38.99 -29.34 29.63
CA GLY A 128 -39.31 -30.75 29.64
C GLY A 128 -38.29 -31.59 30.40
N ALA A 129 -37.01 -31.27 30.22
CA ALA A 129 -35.93 -31.91 30.95
C ALA A 129 -35.96 -31.60 32.47
N ALA A 130 -36.25 -30.31 32.81
CA ALA A 130 -36.46 -29.92 34.20
C ALA A 130 -37.61 -30.70 34.85
N LEU A 131 -38.77 -30.77 34.18
CA LEU A 131 -39.94 -31.51 34.68
C LEU A 131 -39.69 -33.02 34.80
N ALA A 132 -38.94 -33.60 33.86
CA ALA A 132 -38.53 -35.00 33.93
C ALA A 132 -37.67 -35.27 35.17
N VAL A 133 -36.71 -34.40 35.50
CA VAL A 133 -35.92 -34.49 36.73
C VAL A 133 -36.78 -34.35 37.95
N LEU A 134 -37.68 -33.37 38.01
CA LEU A 134 -38.56 -33.10 39.14
C LEU A 134 -39.59 -34.22 39.34
N SER A 135 -40.02 -34.92 38.28
CA SER A 135 -40.91 -36.07 38.40
C SER A 135 -40.33 -37.30 39.09
N LEU A 136 -39.02 -37.39 39.12
CA LEU A 136 -38.24 -38.45 39.80
C LEU A 136 -37.94 -38.16 41.29
N LEU A 137 -38.28 -36.94 41.74
CA LEU A 137 -37.97 -36.42 43.07
C LEU A 137 -39.26 -36.17 43.87
N PRO A 138 -39.15 -35.95 45.21
CA PRO A 138 -40.31 -35.63 46.04
C PRO A 138 -41.10 -34.44 45.51
N PRO A 139 -42.41 -34.32 45.87
CA PRO A 139 -43.21 -33.14 45.54
C PRO A 139 -42.53 -31.85 46.02
N LEU A 140 -42.69 -30.78 45.22
CA LEU A 140 -42.08 -29.50 45.52
C LEU A 140 -42.75 -28.87 46.76
N ASP A 141 -41.97 -28.75 47.83
CA ASP A 141 -42.27 -28.00 49.05
C ASP A 141 -41.11 -27.01 49.27
N ILE A 142 -41.35 -25.71 49.04
CA ILE A 142 -40.28 -24.71 49.06
C ILE A 142 -39.60 -24.56 50.43
N THR A 143 -40.26 -25.03 51.49
CA THR A 143 -39.74 -25.04 52.85
C THR A 143 -38.77 -26.20 53.13
N ASP A 144 -38.81 -27.25 52.26
CA ASP A 144 -37.93 -28.39 52.37
C ASP A 144 -36.60 -28.20 51.63
N PRO A 145 -35.44 -28.30 52.29
CA PRO A 145 -34.12 -28.24 51.63
C PRO A 145 -33.92 -29.23 50.49
N VAL A 146 -34.63 -30.36 50.49
CA VAL A 146 -34.55 -31.33 49.39
C VAL A 146 -35.12 -30.72 48.10
N THR A 147 -36.17 -29.91 48.18
CA THR A 147 -36.72 -29.16 47.05
C THR A 147 -35.70 -28.20 46.43
N TRP A 148 -34.88 -27.50 47.27
CA TRP A 148 -33.85 -26.60 46.77
C TRP A 148 -32.81 -27.36 45.95
N LEU A 149 -32.35 -28.53 46.42
CA LEU A 149 -31.39 -29.37 45.69
C LEU A 149 -32.01 -29.93 44.43
N SER A 150 -33.32 -30.28 44.47
CA SER A 150 -34.07 -30.75 43.32
C SER A 150 -34.18 -29.70 42.22
N LEU A 151 -34.43 -28.44 42.57
CA LEU A 151 -34.44 -27.28 41.65
C LEU A 151 -33.05 -27.00 41.07
N VAL A 152 -31.98 -27.05 41.89
CA VAL A 152 -30.62 -26.92 41.40
C VAL A 152 -30.28 -27.98 40.36
N LEU A 153 -30.63 -29.27 40.64
CA LEU A 153 -30.39 -30.38 39.72
C LEU A 153 -31.18 -30.21 38.43
N ALA A 154 -32.47 -29.83 38.53
CA ALA A 154 -33.33 -29.55 37.36
C ALA A 154 -32.75 -28.44 36.48
N ILE A 155 -32.30 -27.32 37.07
CA ILE A 155 -31.71 -26.19 36.31
C ILE A 155 -30.32 -26.54 35.75
N LEU A 156 -29.50 -27.36 36.40
CA LEU A 156 -28.27 -27.85 35.79
C LEU A 156 -28.53 -28.70 34.56
N VAL A 157 -29.59 -29.55 34.61
CA VAL A 157 -29.97 -30.35 33.43
C VAL A 157 -30.53 -29.47 32.32
N THR A 158 -31.27 -28.39 32.59
CA THR A 158 -31.71 -27.46 31.55
C THR A 158 -30.50 -26.78 30.88
N GLY A 159 -29.51 -26.35 31.64
CA GLY A 159 -28.29 -25.78 31.07
C GLY A 159 -27.52 -26.75 30.19
N LEU A 160 -27.46 -28.03 30.58
CA LEU A 160 -26.86 -29.10 29.77
C LEU A 160 -27.62 -29.33 28.47
N VAL A 161 -28.95 -29.38 28.53
CA VAL A 161 -29.82 -29.55 27.34
C VAL A 161 -29.67 -28.35 26.41
N GLY A 162 -29.62 -27.14 26.94
CA GLY A 162 -29.37 -25.93 26.17
C GLY A 162 -28.01 -25.96 25.46
N MET A 163 -26.95 -26.32 26.18
CA MET A 163 -25.59 -26.42 25.63
C MET A 163 -25.52 -27.50 24.51
N VAL A 164 -26.10 -28.66 24.72
CA VAL A 164 -26.14 -29.76 23.74
C VAL A 164 -26.99 -29.37 22.53
N GLY A 165 -28.14 -28.73 22.73
CA GLY A 165 -29.04 -28.28 21.66
C GLY A 165 -28.35 -27.23 20.75
N VAL A 166 -27.69 -26.25 21.36
CA VAL A 166 -26.92 -25.26 20.61
C VAL A 166 -25.74 -25.92 19.90
N GLY A 167 -24.97 -26.78 20.58
CA GLY A 167 -23.87 -27.52 19.97
C GLY A 167 -24.29 -28.41 18.80
N ALA A 168 -25.46 -29.02 18.88
CA ALA A 168 -26.05 -29.82 17.79
C ALA A 168 -26.45 -28.93 16.59
N ALA A 169 -27.05 -27.79 16.84
CA ALA A 169 -27.40 -26.82 15.78
C ALA A 169 -26.16 -26.32 15.05
N ILE A 170 -25.08 -26.03 15.81
CA ILE A 170 -23.76 -25.66 15.29
C ILE A 170 -23.19 -26.79 14.42
N SER A 171 -23.18 -28.00 14.94
CA SER A 171 -22.62 -29.17 14.24
C SER A 171 -23.35 -29.45 12.92
N LEU A 172 -24.67 -29.24 12.87
CA LEU A 172 -25.46 -29.41 11.67
C LEU A 172 -25.27 -28.32 10.62
N SER A 173 -24.95 -27.09 11.05
CA SER A 173 -24.80 -25.95 10.13
C SER A 173 -23.37 -25.74 9.65
N GLN A 174 -22.37 -26.00 10.48
CA GLN A 174 -20.98 -25.59 10.25
C GLN A 174 -19.93 -26.68 10.51
N GLY A 175 -20.34 -27.87 10.97
CA GLY A 175 -19.46 -28.94 11.38
C GLY A 175 -19.17 -28.94 12.88
N PHE A 176 -18.46 -29.96 13.38
CA PHE A 176 -18.24 -30.16 14.81
C PHE A 176 -17.50 -28.96 15.44
N PRO A 177 -18.12 -28.30 16.44
CA PRO A 177 -17.44 -27.22 17.18
C PRO A 177 -16.31 -27.85 17.99
N GLY A 178 -15.09 -27.31 17.86
CA GLY A 178 -13.92 -27.81 18.58
C GLY A 178 -14.11 -27.83 20.12
N TRP A 179 -13.25 -28.52 20.85
CA TRP A 179 -13.29 -28.61 22.32
C TRP A 179 -13.30 -27.25 23.03
N SER A 180 -12.73 -26.22 22.40
CA SER A 180 -12.76 -24.84 22.90
C SER A 180 -14.17 -24.29 23.10
N PHE A 181 -15.15 -24.68 22.26
CA PHE A 181 -16.56 -24.31 22.40
C PHE A 181 -17.12 -24.86 23.70
N TRP A 182 -16.97 -26.16 23.96
CA TRP A 182 -17.51 -26.82 25.14
C TRP A 182 -16.89 -26.29 26.44
N LEU A 183 -15.59 -26.03 26.45
CA LEU A 183 -14.91 -25.43 27.59
C LEU A 183 -15.31 -23.97 27.85
N SER A 184 -15.59 -23.19 26.80
CA SER A 184 -16.06 -21.81 26.94
C SER A 184 -17.53 -21.70 27.32
N ALA A 185 -18.35 -22.70 27.01
CA ALA A 185 -19.75 -22.78 27.41
C ALA A 185 -19.94 -23.29 28.86
N LEU A 186 -18.97 -23.99 29.44
CA LEU A 186 -19.08 -24.55 30.79
C LEU A 186 -19.30 -23.51 31.90
N PRO A 187 -18.66 -22.32 31.92
CA PRO A 187 -18.91 -21.30 32.94
C PRO A 187 -20.34 -20.75 32.92
N SER A 188 -21.02 -20.82 31.76
CA SER A 188 -22.42 -20.37 31.67
C SER A 188 -23.38 -21.25 32.47
N THR A 189 -23.09 -22.53 32.61
CA THR A 189 -23.92 -23.47 33.40
C THR A 189 -23.83 -23.20 34.90
N ALA A 190 -22.78 -22.49 35.37
CA ALA A 190 -22.64 -22.11 36.78
C ALA A 190 -23.58 -20.97 37.21
N VAL A 191 -24.12 -20.21 36.25
CA VAL A 191 -25.08 -19.13 36.53
C VAL A 191 -26.45 -19.70 36.97
N GLY A 192 -26.82 -20.86 36.45
CA GLY A 192 -28.09 -21.52 36.77
C GLY A 192 -28.27 -21.79 38.26
N PRO A 193 -27.36 -22.49 38.97
CA PRO A 193 -27.45 -22.70 40.41
C PRO A 193 -27.58 -21.42 41.22
N LEU A 194 -26.87 -20.35 40.85
CA LEU A 194 -26.98 -19.06 41.52
C LEU A 194 -28.38 -18.45 41.32
N SER A 195 -28.93 -18.58 40.13
CA SER A 195 -30.30 -18.13 39.81
C SER A 195 -31.36 -18.91 40.61
N VAL A 196 -31.13 -20.20 40.87
CA VAL A 196 -32.01 -21.01 41.73
C VAL A 196 -32.02 -20.46 43.17
N VAL A 197 -30.85 -20.17 43.72
CA VAL A 197 -30.74 -19.60 45.07
C VAL A 197 -31.52 -18.29 45.19
N VAL A 198 -31.38 -17.40 44.21
CA VAL A 198 -32.15 -16.16 44.17
C VAL A 198 -33.64 -16.40 44.08
N GLY A 199 -34.08 -17.33 43.20
CA GLY A 199 -35.48 -17.73 43.01
C GLY A 199 -36.09 -18.33 44.28
N VAL A 200 -35.37 -19.23 44.94
CA VAL A 200 -35.83 -19.86 46.20
C VAL A 200 -35.94 -18.84 47.33
N ILE A 201 -34.93 -17.95 47.51
CA ILE A 201 -35.01 -16.87 48.48
C ILE A 201 -36.24 -16.00 48.24
N ALA A 202 -36.49 -15.64 46.98
CA ALA A 202 -37.62 -14.83 46.61
C ALA A 202 -38.96 -15.53 46.97
N LEU A 203 -39.08 -16.80 46.70
CA LEU A 203 -40.29 -17.60 47.01
C LEU A 203 -40.50 -17.74 48.51
N LEU A 204 -39.46 -18.08 49.29
CA LEU A 204 -39.56 -18.14 50.74
C LEU A 204 -39.97 -16.83 51.40
N LEU A 205 -39.46 -15.69 50.91
CA LEU A 205 -39.85 -14.38 51.39
C LEU A 205 -41.30 -14.06 51.08
N VAL A 206 -41.80 -14.49 49.93
CA VAL A 206 -43.22 -14.26 49.54
C VAL A 206 -44.16 -15.14 50.30
N GLU A 207 -43.78 -16.38 50.59
CA GLU A 207 -44.57 -17.30 51.41
C GLU A 207 -44.80 -16.79 52.81
N GLU A 208 -43.75 -16.23 53.45
CA GLU A 208 -43.81 -15.59 54.76
C GLU A 208 -44.59 -14.25 54.75
N ASN A 209 -44.39 -13.47 53.70
CA ASN A 209 -45.06 -12.17 53.55
C ASN A 209 -45.36 -11.83 52.09
N PRO A 210 -46.63 -11.87 51.65
CA PRO A 210 -47.00 -11.55 50.28
C PRO A 210 -46.56 -10.18 49.76
N TRP A 211 -46.33 -9.22 50.69
CA TRP A 211 -45.82 -7.89 50.35
C TRP A 211 -44.31 -7.89 49.96
N ALA A 212 -43.61 -8.99 50.16
CA ALA A 212 -42.18 -9.11 49.78
C ALA A 212 -41.96 -8.85 48.29
N TRP A 213 -42.93 -9.11 47.40
CA TRP A 213 -42.85 -8.76 45.99
C TRP A 213 -42.52 -7.29 45.72
N THR A 214 -42.97 -6.37 46.63
CA THR A 214 -42.69 -4.95 46.49
C THR A 214 -41.21 -4.61 46.63
N LEU A 215 -40.44 -5.48 47.30
CA LEU A 215 -38.98 -5.36 47.46
C LEU A 215 -38.24 -6.21 46.43
N ILE A 216 -38.74 -7.40 46.09
CA ILE A 216 -38.11 -8.31 45.18
C ILE A 216 -38.13 -7.75 43.73
N LEU A 217 -39.21 -7.15 43.29
CA LEU A 217 -39.33 -6.62 41.93
C LEU A 217 -38.33 -5.48 41.66
N PRO A 218 -38.20 -4.45 42.50
CA PRO A 218 -37.14 -3.43 42.34
C PRO A 218 -35.73 -4.03 42.37
N LEU A 219 -35.49 -5.03 43.24
CA LEU A 219 -34.21 -5.72 43.31
C LEU A 219 -33.87 -6.45 41.99
N LEU A 220 -34.85 -7.17 41.40
CA LEU A 220 -34.71 -7.84 40.15
C LEU A 220 -34.46 -6.85 38.99
N VAL A 221 -35.23 -5.76 38.94
CA VAL A 221 -35.04 -4.69 37.95
C VAL A 221 -33.65 -4.07 38.10
N GLY A 222 -33.22 -3.79 39.35
CA GLY A 222 -31.87 -3.26 39.64
C GLY A 222 -30.78 -4.23 39.20
N PHE A 223 -30.94 -5.54 39.49
CA PHE A 223 -30.00 -6.58 39.04
C PHE A 223 -29.89 -6.62 37.53
N VAL A 224 -31.04 -6.65 36.81
CA VAL A 224 -31.08 -6.61 35.34
C VAL A 224 -30.43 -5.34 34.79
N ALA A 225 -30.67 -4.19 35.41
CA ALA A 225 -30.06 -2.92 35.00
C ALA A 225 -28.53 -2.93 35.15
N ILE A 226 -28.03 -3.40 36.32
CA ILE A 226 -26.58 -3.53 36.59
C ILE A 226 -25.96 -4.53 35.64
N PHE A 227 -26.61 -5.66 35.40
CA PHE A 227 -26.14 -6.67 34.46
C PHE A 227 -26.04 -6.12 33.04
N ARG A 228 -27.08 -5.41 32.55
CA ARG A 228 -27.05 -4.71 31.26
C ARG A 228 -25.90 -3.70 31.16
N GLN A 229 -25.69 -2.91 32.23
CA GLN A 229 -24.60 -1.93 32.25
C GLN A 229 -23.23 -2.61 32.21
N SER A 230 -23.05 -3.69 32.99
CA SER A 230 -21.80 -4.46 33.02
C SER A 230 -21.49 -5.10 31.66
N THR A 231 -22.51 -5.64 30.98
CA THR A 231 -22.34 -6.25 29.64
C THR A 231 -21.98 -5.21 28.59
N ARG A 232 -22.63 -4.03 28.62
CA ARG A 232 -22.28 -2.91 27.73
C ARG A 232 -20.84 -2.45 27.94
N ALA A 233 -20.44 -2.21 29.18
CA ALA A 233 -19.08 -1.81 29.52
C ALA A 233 -18.03 -2.86 29.10
N SER A 234 -18.35 -4.14 29.22
CA SER A 234 -17.47 -5.24 28.77
C SER A 234 -17.32 -5.30 27.25
N ARG A 235 -18.40 -5.04 26.49
CA ARG A 235 -18.36 -4.96 25.03
C ARG A 235 -17.51 -3.77 24.56
N GLU A 236 -17.70 -2.59 25.15
CA GLU A 236 -16.91 -1.39 24.83
C GLU A 236 -15.42 -1.62 25.10
N ARG A 237 -15.09 -2.17 26.27
CA ARG A 237 -13.68 -2.49 26.61
C ARG A 237 -13.05 -3.47 25.62
N ARG A 238 -13.78 -4.50 25.21
CA ARG A 238 -13.29 -5.48 24.22
C ARG A 238 -13.06 -4.83 22.86
N THR A 239 -13.96 -3.94 22.41
CA THR A 239 -13.80 -3.21 21.15
C THR A 239 -12.56 -2.33 21.17
N VAL A 240 -12.36 -1.56 22.25
CA VAL A 240 -11.17 -0.71 22.43
C VAL A 240 -9.89 -1.56 22.43
N GLN A 241 -9.90 -2.68 23.15
CA GLN A 241 -8.73 -3.57 23.19
C GLN A 241 -8.40 -4.20 21.83
N ARG A 242 -9.42 -4.59 21.06
CA ARG A 242 -9.24 -5.10 19.70
C ARG A 242 -8.63 -4.03 18.79
N VAL A 243 -9.14 -2.80 18.81
CA VAL A 243 -8.58 -1.69 18.03
C VAL A 243 -7.14 -1.38 18.45
N TYR A 244 -6.83 -1.44 19.74
CA TYR A 244 -5.46 -1.27 20.24
C TYR A 244 -4.51 -2.37 19.74
N ASP A 245 -4.94 -3.63 19.82
CA ASP A 245 -4.15 -4.78 19.32
C ASP A 245 -3.95 -4.69 17.80
N PHE A 246 -4.96 -4.22 17.06
CA PHE A 246 -4.85 -3.91 15.63
C PHE A 246 -3.82 -2.81 15.37
N ALA A 247 -3.94 -1.68 16.05
CA ALA A 247 -3.01 -0.57 15.91
C ALA A 247 -1.55 -1.01 16.10
N ARG A 248 -1.29 -1.80 17.14
CA ARG A 248 0.03 -2.35 17.43
C ARG A 248 0.53 -3.32 16.35
N ARG A 249 -0.35 -4.14 15.78
CA ARG A 249 0.03 -5.02 14.66
C ARG A 249 0.40 -4.21 13.44
N VAL A 250 -0.45 -3.25 13.06
CA VAL A 250 -0.23 -2.40 11.87
C VAL A 250 1.03 -1.55 12.00
N GLU A 251 1.39 -1.09 13.19
CA GLU A 251 2.61 -0.33 13.44
C GLU A 251 3.90 -1.13 13.21
N LEU A 252 3.84 -2.45 13.37
CA LEU A 252 4.98 -3.37 13.17
C LEU A 252 5.07 -3.93 11.73
N VAL A 253 4.11 -3.61 10.89
CA VAL A 253 4.04 -4.11 9.51
C VAL A 253 5.14 -3.48 8.65
N THR A 254 5.80 -4.32 7.85
CA THR A 254 6.77 -3.86 6.87
C THR A 254 6.10 -3.01 5.78
N PRO A 255 6.74 -1.92 5.31
CA PRO A 255 6.16 -1.04 4.30
C PRO A 255 6.34 -1.61 2.88
N ASP A 256 5.76 -2.79 2.65
CA ASP A 256 5.81 -3.51 1.38
C ASP A 256 4.44 -4.17 1.07
N GLU A 257 4.39 -4.93 -0.01
CA GLU A 257 3.16 -5.65 -0.41
C GLU A 257 2.75 -6.71 0.62
N ALA A 258 3.71 -7.37 1.27
CA ALA A 258 3.45 -8.34 2.32
C ALA A 258 2.77 -7.66 3.51
N GLY A 259 3.27 -6.49 3.91
CA GLY A 259 2.67 -5.69 4.95
C GLY A 259 1.25 -5.21 4.63
N THR A 260 1.00 -4.80 3.39
CA THR A 260 -0.37 -4.44 2.96
C THR A 260 -1.33 -5.64 3.10
N ARG A 261 -0.87 -6.84 2.74
CA ARG A 261 -1.66 -8.08 2.89
C ARG A 261 -1.92 -8.40 4.36
N GLU A 262 -0.96 -8.18 5.23
CA GLU A 262 -1.12 -8.37 6.68
C GLU A 262 -2.15 -7.40 7.28
N ILE A 263 -2.16 -6.13 6.84
CA ILE A 263 -3.18 -5.15 7.24
C ILE A 263 -4.58 -5.64 6.85
N VAL A 264 -4.77 -6.08 5.60
CA VAL A 264 -6.05 -6.60 5.10
C VAL A 264 -6.49 -7.83 5.91
N SER A 265 -5.56 -8.74 6.21
CA SER A 265 -5.81 -9.94 7.03
C SER A 265 -6.19 -9.56 8.46
N ALA A 266 -5.51 -8.60 9.09
CA ALA A 266 -5.84 -8.11 10.42
C ALA A 266 -7.24 -7.49 10.50
N VAL A 267 -7.64 -6.68 9.50
CA VAL A 267 -9.01 -6.14 9.40
C VAL A 267 -10.03 -7.28 9.30
N ARG A 268 -9.75 -8.30 8.45
CA ARG A 268 -10.63 -9.45 8.29
C ARG A 268 -10.84 -10.22 9.59
N GLU A 269 -9.76 -10.52 10.30
CA GLU A 269 -9.81 -11.25 11.58
C GLU A 269 -10.60 -10.47 12.63
N LEU A 270 -10.35 -9.18 12.74
CA LEU A 270 -10.89 -8.34 13.79
C LEU A 270 -12.39 -8.09 13.63
N LEU A 271 -12.87 -7.90 12.40
CA LEU A 271 -14.29 -7.76 12.07
C LEU A 271 -14.98 -9.10 11.89
N ASN A 272 -14.25 -10.23 12.05
CA ASN A 272 -14.73 -11.57 11.79
C ASN A 272 -15.42 -11.68 10.42
N ALA A 273 -14.78 -11.07 9.40
CA ALA A 273 -15.30 -10.98 8.05
C ALA A 273 -14.94 -12.22 7.22
N GLU A 274 -15.76 -12.56 6.24
CA GLU A 274 -15.47 -13.62 5.29
C GLU A 274 -14.35 -13.18 4.35
N ARG A 275 -14.41 -11.91 3.89
CA ARG A 275 -13.47 -11.36 2.93
C ARG A 275 -13.27 -9.87 3.15
N VAL A 276 -12.04 -9.42 2.92
CA VAL A 276 -11.67 -8.00 2.90
C VAL A 276 -10.87 -7.73 1.63
N ALA A 277 -11.15 -6.61 0.98
CA ALA A 277 -10.42 -6.15 -0.19
C ALA A 277 -10.00 -4.69 -0.02
N LEU A 278 -8.76 -4.40 -0.36
CA LEU A 278 -8.18 -3.06 -0.41
C LEU A 278 -7.74 -2.75 -1.83
N TRP A 279 -8.33 -1.74 -2.42
CA TRP A 279 -7.91 -1.18 -3.69
C TRP A 279 -7.15 0.13 -3.46
N LEU A 280 -5.99 0.24 -4.09
CA LEU A 280 -5.15 1.44 -4.04
C LEU A 280 -4.98 1.98 -5.47
N PRO A 281 -5.12 3.30 -5.68
CA PRO A 281 -4.89 3.92 -6.97
C PRO A 281 -3.42 3.80 -7.40
N PRO A 282 -3.10 4.05 -8.69
CA PRO A 282 -1.73 4.13 -9.17
C PRO A 282 -0.93 5.16 -8.37
N TYR A 283 0.31 4.84 -8.06
CA TYR A 283 1.22 5.74 -7.36
C TYR A 283 2.64 5.57 -7.86
N LEU A 284 3.27 6.68 -8.32
CA LEU A 284 4.58 6.68 -8.99
C LEU A 284 4.60 5.70 -10.18
N ASP A 285 5.56 4.77 -10.21
CA ASP A 285 5.70 3.75 -11.26
C ASP A 285 4.85 2.50 -11.01
N GLU A 286 4.15 2.45 -9.86
CA GLU A 286 3.30 1.32 -9.51
C GLU A 286 1.88 1.54 -10.07
N GLY A 287 1.39 0.56 -10.82
CA GLY A 287 -0.01 0.55 -11.28
C GLY A 287 -1.02 0.39 -10.13
N PRO A 288 -2.32 0.42 -10.44
CA PRO A 288 -3.35 0.20 -9.43
C PRO A 288 -3.19 -1.18 -8.79
N ARG A 289 -3.35 -1.27 -7.46
CA ARG A 289 -3.20 -2.51 -6.71
C ARG A 289 -4.50 -2.92 -6.04
N LEU A 290 -4.83 -4.19 -6.14
CA LEU A 290 -5.91 -4.83 -5.42
C LEU A 290 -5.35 -5.94 -4.53
N VAL A 291 -5.55 -5.82 -3.22
CA VAL A 291 -5.17 -6.83 -2.23
C VAL A 291 -6.43 -7.40 -1.62
N VAL A 292 -6.60 -8.73 -1.69
CA VAL A 292 -7.78 -9.44 -1.15
C VAL A 292 -7.32 -10.52 -0.21
N ASP A 293 -8.01 -10.65 0.93
CA ASP A 293 -7.87 -11.75 1.88
C ASP A 293 -9.25 -12.35 2.16
N GLY A 294 -9.41 -13.67 1.99
CA GLY A 294 -10.66 -14.39 2.18
C GLY A 294 -10.76 -15.68 1.40
N GLU A 295 -11.87 -16.40 1.56
CA GLU A 295 -12.18 -17.61 0.82
C GLU A 295 -12.70 -17.24 -0.58
N GLY A 296 -12.05 -17.71 -1.65
CA GLY A 296 -12.39 -17.47 -3.05
C GLY A 296 -11.27 -16.78 -3.82
N GLY A 297 -11.01 -17.23 -5.06
CA GLY A 297 -9.93 -16.69 -5.90
C GLY A 297 -10.17 -15.25 -6.34
N LEU A 298 -9.09 -14.58 -6.72
CA LEU A 298 -9.07 -13.20 -7.24
C LEU A 298 -9.80 -13.02 -8.59
N GLU A 299 -10.03 -14.11 -9.33
CA GLU A 299 -10.38 -14.06 -10.76
C GLU A 299 -11.75 -13.43 -11.09
N TRP A 300 -12.64 -13.22 -10.12
CA TRP A 300 -13.99 -12.69 -10.36
C TRP A 300 -14.27 -11.35 -9.64
N TYR A 301 -13.27 -10.76 -9.01
CA TYR A 301 -13.44 -9.61 -8.12
C TYR A 301 -13.08 -8.28 -8.79
N ALA A 302 -13.96 -7.84 -9.73
CA ALA A 302 -13.77 -6.55 -10.42
C ALA A 302 -14.29 -5.33 -9.63
N GLY A 303 -15.16 -5.55 -8.62
CA GLY A 303 -15.88 -4.46 -7.95
C GLY A 303 -15.03 -3.34 -7.36
N PRO A 304 -13.99 -3.60 -6.54
CA PRO A 304 -13.19 -2.52 -5.95
C PRO A 304 -12.34 -1.75 -6.95
N GLY A 305 -11.98 -2.37 -8.09
CA GLY A 305 -11.21 -1.74 -9.15
C GLY A 305 -12.07 -0.99 -10.18
N ASP A 306 -13.36 -1.26 -10.24
CA ASP A 306 -14.29 -0.63 -11.19
C ASP A 306 -14.69 0.77 -10.70
N PRO A 307 -14.32 1.86 -11.40
CA PRO A 307 -14.69 3.21 -11.01
C PRO A 307 -16.20 3.46 -11.09
N ASP A 308 -16.93 2.70 -11.91
CA ASP A 308 -18.37 2.82 -12.08
C ASP A 308 -19.17 1.96 -11.09
N ASP A 309 -18.49 1.18 -10.25
CA ASP A 309 -19.15 0.38 -9.23
C ASP A 309 -19.93 1.22 -8.23
N LEU A 310 -21.22 0.92 -8.07
CA LEU A 310 -22.15 1.72 -7.27
C LEU A 310 -21.79 1.74 -5.78
N VAL A 311 -21.36 0.60 -5.23
CA VAL A 311 -21.00 0.46 -3.81
C VAL A 311 -19.75 1.30 -3.52
N ARG A 312 -18.73 1.18 -4.37
CA ARG A 312 -17.52 2.00 -4.29
C ARG A 312 -17.83 3.49 -4.41
N ARG A 313 -18.59 3.90 -5.43
CA ARG A 313 -18.93 5.32 -5.64
C ARG A 313 -19.66 5.94 -4.45
N ARG A 314 -20.61 5.19 -3.86
CA ARG A 314 -21.36 5.68 -2.67
C ARG A 314 -20.48 5.72 -1.43
N ALA A 315 -19.57 4.75 -1.25
CA ALA A 315 -18.65 4.74 -0.12
C ALA A 315 -17.58 5.86 -0.22
N LEU A 316 -17.25 6.29 -1.45
CA LEU A 316 -16.29 7.38 -1.72
C LEU A 316 -16.96 8.75 -1.90
N ALA A 317 -18.29 8.82 -1.77
CA ALA A 317 -19.01 10.08 -1.91
C ALA A 317 -18.59 11.09 -0.82
N PRO A 318 -18.44 12.38 -1.15
CA PRO A 318 -18.02 13.41 -0.17
C PRO A 318 -18.96 13.55 1.04
N GLU A 319 -20.22 13.15 0.87
CA GLU A 319 -21.23 13.19 1.94
C GLU A 319 -21.15 11.96 2.86
N ALA A 320 -20.33 10.96 2.55
CA ALA A 320 -20.16 9.77 3.38
C ALA A 320 -19.31 10.10 4.62
N ASP A 321 -19.98 10.18 5.78
CA ASP A 321 -19.33 10.35 7.06
C ASP A 321 -18.83 8.98 7.57
N GLY A 322 -17.65 8.56 7.10
CA GLY A 322 -17.01 7.29 7.44
C GLY A 322 -17.54 6.06 6.69
N PRO A 323 -17.32 4.84 7.22
CA PRO A 323 -17.70 3.59 6.56
C PRO A 323 -19.19 3.49 6.27
N VAL A 324 -19.57 3.06 5.07
CA VAL A 324 -20.97 2.91 4.62
C VAL A 324 -21.33 1.43 4.58
N LEU A 325 -22.46 1.07 5.20
CA LEU A 325 -22.98 -0.28 5.20
C LEU A 325 -24.02 -0.46 4.08
N PHE A 326 -23.77 -1.40 3.20
CA PHE A 326 -24.68 -1.90 2.19
C PHE A 326 -25.19 -3.28 2.61
N SER A 327 -26.50 -3.48 2.65
CA SER A 327 -27.10 -4.75 3.05
C SER A 327 -28.20 -5.13 2.08
N ALA A 328 -28.20 -6.38 1.60
CA ALA A 328 -29.20 -6.90 0.65
C ALA A 328 -30.65 -6.75 1.17
N ALA A 329 -30.84 -6.69 2.50
CA ALA A 329 -32.14 -6.50 3.11
C ALA A 329 -32.72 -5.08 2.93
N ARG A 330 -31.90 -4.09 2.59
CA ARG A 330 -32.27 -2.67 2.47
C ARG A 330 -31.84 -2.04 1.15
N ALA A 331 -31.15 -2.81 0.32
CA ALA A 331 -30.53 -2.37 -0.92
C ALA A 331 -31.56 -2.06 -2.00
N ASP A 332 -31.30 -1.03 -2.80
CA ASP A 332 -31.99 -0.79 -4.05
C ASP A 332 -31.57 -1.80 -5.14
N THR A 333 -32.23 -1.77 -6.31
CA THR A 333 -31.97 -2.72 -7.40
C THR A 333 -30.50 -2.66 -7.89
N GLY A 334 -29.90 -1.47 -7.92
CA GLY A 334 -28.52 -1.27 -8.34
C GLY A 334 -27.52 -1.79 -7.31
N GLU A 335 -27.79 -1.56 -6.03
CA GLU A 335 -26.99 -2.08 -4.91
C GLU A 335 -27.07 -3.60 -4.84
N LEU A 336 -28.27 -4.19 -5.03
CA LEU A 336 -28.44 -5.63 -5.09
C LEU A 336 -27.59 -6.26 -6.19
N ALA A 337 -27.60 -5.66 -7.39
CA ALA A 337 -26.77 -6.14 -8.50
C ALA A 337 -25.26 -6.03 -8.18
N ALA A 338 -24.83 -4.96 -7.50
CA ALA A 338 -23.44 -4.77 -7.10
C ALA A 338 -23.02 -5.74 -5.98
N LEU A 339 -23.90 -6.03 -5.01
CA LEU A 339 -23.69 -7.05 -3.98
C LEU A 339 -23.64 -8.46 -4.59
N ALA A 340 -24.54 -8.76 -5.53
CA ALA A 340 -24.56 -10.05 -6.22
C ALA A 340 -23.26 -10.30 -7.03
N ARG A 341 -22.70 -9.29 -7.69
CA ARG A 341 -21.39 -9.39 -8.36
C ARG A 341 -20.27 -9.76 -7.39
N ARG A 342 -20.38 -9.36 -6.14
CA ARG A 342 -19.43 -9.70 -5.07
C ARG A 342 -19.71 -11.05 -4.43
N GLY A 343 -20.85 -11.65 -4.70
CA GLY A 343 -21.33 -12.82 -3.98
C GLY A 343 -21.53 -12.53 -2.48
N ALA A 344 -21.82 -11.28 -2.13
CA ALA A 344 -21.93 -10.80 -0.75
C ALA A 344 -23.38 -10.40 -0.43
N ARG A 345 -23.79 -10.62 0.82
CA ARG A 345 -25.08 -10.17 1.37
C ARG A 345 -24.95 -8.77 1.98
N GLU A 346 -23.76 -8.46 2.51
CA GLU A 346 -23.45 -7.20 3.15
C GLU A 346 -22.02 -6.76 2.83
N VAL A 347 -21.84 -5.45 2.67
CA VAL A 347 -20.54 -4.83 2.44
C VAL A 347 -20.43 -3.58 3.29
N LEU A 348 -19.35 -3.48 4.07
CA LEU A 348 -18.88 -2.23 4.67
C LEU A 348 -17.80 -1.65 3.75
N GLY A 349 -18.13 -0.55 3.07
CA GLY A 349 -17.20 0.17 2.20
C GLY A 349 -16.68 1.43 2.87
N ALA A 350 -15.41 1.74 2.72
CA ALA A 350 -14.79 2.91 3.33
C ALA A 350 -13.69 3.52 2.44
N PRO A 351 -13.53 4.86 2.44
CA PRO A 351 -12.41 5.51 1.78
C PRO A 351 -11.11 5.26 2.53
N VAL A 352 -10.03 5.08 1.79
CA VAL A 352 -8.66 5.03 2.33
C VAL A 352 -7.89 6.23 1.79
N THR A 353 -7.31 7.01 2.70
CA THR A 353 -6.50 8.18 2.32
C THR A 353 -5.16 7.75 1.78
N THR A 354 -4.83 8.21 0.56
CA THR A 354 -3.55 7.94 -0.10
C THR A 354 -2.76 9.23 -0.30
N ALA A 355 -1.46 9.13 -0.56
CA ALA A 355 -0.62 10.27 -0.93
C ALA A 355 -0.81 10.69 -2.41
N ALA A 356 -1.48 9.86 -3.23
CA ALA A 356 -1.70 10.11 -4.65
C ALA A 356 -2.77 11.18 -4.94
N GLY A 357 -3.50 11.66 -3.92
CA GLY A 357 -4.63 12.60 -4.09
C GLY A 357 -5.96 11.91 -4.44
N GLU A 358 -5.94 10.73 -5.06
CA GLU A 358 -7.13 9.90 -5.27
C GLU A 358 -7.33 8.96 -4.07
N PRO A 359 -8.57 8.80 -3.57
CA PRO A 359 -8.85 7.92 -2.45
C PRO A 359 -8.73 6.45 -2.87
N GLY A 360 -8.06 5.65 -2.03
CA GLY A 360 -8.18 4.21 -2.07
C GLY A 360 -9.55 3.75 -1.55
N TYR A 361 -9.84 2.48 -1.66
CA TYR A 361 -11.10 1.90 -1.24
C TYR A 361 -10.90 0.59 -0.50
N LEU A 362 -11.41 0.54 0.73
CA LEU A 362 -11.45 -0.68 1.55
C LEU A 362 -12.88 -1.19 1.61
N GLU A 363 -13.08 -2.48 1.36
CA GLU A 363 -14.36 -3.12 1.57
C GLU A 363 -14.22 -4.40 2.39
N VAL A 364 -15.21 -4.60 3.25
CA VAL A 364 -15.34 -5.76 4.14
C VAL A 364 -16.65 -6.43 3.80
N CYS A 365 -16.58 -7.66 3.29
CA CYS A 365 -17.72 -8.42 2.81
C CYS A 365 -18.11 -9.50 3.82
N ASP A 366 -19.36 -9.58 4.12
CA ASP A 366 -20.02 -10.56 4.96
C ASP A 366 -19.30 -10.87 6.28
N ARG A 367 -20.06 -11.08 7.31
CA ARG A 367 -19.52 -11.60 8.56
C ARG A 367 -19.43 -13.12 8.48
N ARG A 368 -18.42 -13.73 9.07
CA ARG A 368 -18.25 -15.20 9.17
C ARG A 368 -19.37 -15.84 10.02
N SER A 369 -20.57 -15.34 9.88
CA SER A 369 -21.76 -15.82 10.59
C SER A 369 -22.96 -15.74 9.67
N ASP A 370 -23.66 -16.84 9.46
CA ASP A 370 -24.87 -16.86 8.65
C ASP A 370 -26.04 -16.10 9.27
N ILE A 371 -25.94 -15.71 10.53
CA ILE A 371 -27.05 -15.17 11.33
C ILE A 371 -26.78 -13.74 11.80
N VAL A 372 -25.50 -13.39 12.03
CA VAL A 372 -25.10 -12.07 12.56
C VAL A 372 -24.63 -11.18 11.43
N THR A 373 -25.34 -10.09 11.22
CA THR A 373 -25.04 -9.04 10.26
C THR A 373 -24.12 -7.97 10.88
N PHE A 374 -23.50 -7.13 10.04
CA PHE A 374 -22.74 -5.99 10.52
C PHE A 374 -23.66 -5.01 11.28
N ALA A 375 -23.20 -4.61 12.47
CA ALA A 375 -23.89 -3.67 13.33
C ALA A 375 -23.21 -2.28 13.34
N SER A 376 -23.85 -1.32 13.97
CA SER A 376 -23.27 0.03 14.18
C SER A 376 -21.92 -0.01 14.90
N GLY A 377 -21.72 -0.99 15.79
CA GLY A 377 -20.44 -1.21 16.48
C GLY A 377 -19.30 -1.63 15.54
N ASP A 378 -19.59 -2.45 14.51
CA ASP A 378 -18.60 -2.87 13.52
C ASP A 378 -18.20 -1.71 12.60
N ARG A 379 -19.17 -0.83 12.26
CA ARG A 379 -18.92 0.42 11.54
C ARG A 379 -17.97 1.32 12.32
N GLY A 380 -18.23 1.54 13.62
CA GLY A 380 -17.36 2.34 14.47
C GLY A 380 -15.99 1.73 14.71
N ALA A 381 -15.90 0.40 14.78
CA ALA A 381 -14.63 -0.32 14.84
C ALA A 381 -13.81 -0.14 13.57
N LEU A 382 -14.43 -0.31 12.39
CA LEU A 382 -13.77 -0.07 11.10
C LEU A 382 -13.30 1.37 10.97
N ASP A 383 -14.13 2.35 11.36
CA ASP A 383 -13.77 3.77 11.34
C ASP A 383 -12.53 4.07 12.19
N SER A 384 -12.46 3.49 13.39
CA SER A 384 -11.29 3.60 14.25
C SER A 384 -10.05 2.93 13.64
N MET A 385 -10.21 1.78 12.99
CA MET A 385 -9.10 1.09 12.29
C MET A 385 -8.60 1.86 11.08
N LEU A 386 -9.48 2.54 10.34
CA LEU A 386 -9.11 3.33 9.16
C LEU A 386 -8.06 4.37 9.48
N THR A 387 -8.06 4.95 10.67
CA THR A 387 -7.01 5.88 11.10
C THR A 387 -5.62 5.24 11.01
N HIS A 388 -5.49 3.99 11.47
CA HIS A 388 -4.23 3.26 11.45
C HIS A 388 -3.90 2.71 10.06
N VAL A 389 -4.91 2.23 9.31
CA VAL A 389 -4.76 1.82 7.91
C VAL A 389 -4.25 2.98 7.05
N ASN A 390 -4.89 4.15 7.17
CA ASN A 390 -4.50 5.36 6.46
C ASN A 390 -3.07 5.79 6.79
N ALA A 391 -2.68 5.73 8.08
CA ALA A 391 -1.32 6.04 8.51
C ALA A 391 -0.30 5.09 7.89
N ALA A 392 -0.57 3.77 7.92
CA ALA A 392 0.32 2.75 7.37
C ALA A 392 0.48 2.86 5.85
N ILE A 393 -0.63 3.03 5.11
CA ILE A 393 -0.61 3.21 3.65
C ILE A 393 0.14 4.49 3.28
N ARG A 394 -0.12 5.59 3.98
CA ARG A 394 0.60 6.85 3.74
C ARG A 394 2.09 6.73 4.04
N GLN A 395 2.47 6.05 5.12
CA GLN A 395 3.87 5.78 5.46
C GLN A 395 4.55 4.95 4.37
N GLN A 396 3.89 3.90 3.87
CA GLN A 396 4.40 3.09 2.78
C GLN A 396 4.62 3.92 1.51
N GLN A 397 3.65 4.74 1.13
CA GLN A 397 3.75 5.62 -0.04
C GLN A 397 4.85 6.67 0.10
N LEU A 398 5.01 7.29 1.29
CA LEU A 398 6.10 8.23 1.56
C LEU A 398 7.48 7.57 1.44
N LEU A 399 7.63 6.33 1.94
CA LEU A 399 8.87 5.58 1.80
C LEU A 399 9.14 5.19 0.34
N SER A 400 8.10 4.82 -0.43
CA SER A 400 8.22 4.59 -1.86
C SER A 400 8.61 5.87 -2.60
N GLN A 401 8.06 7.02 -2.22
CA GLN A 401 8.44 8.32 -2.77
C GLN A 401 9.90 8.68 -2.46
N ILE A 402 10.33 8.50 -1.21
CA ILE A 402 11.74 8.76 -0.82
C ILE A 402 12.68 7.88 -1.65
N ARG A 403 12.35 6.60 -1.85
CA ARG A 403 13.14 5.69 -2.70
C ARG A 403 13.13 6.13 -4.15
N HIS A 404 11.95 6.47 -4.68
CA HIS A 404 11.82 6.99 -6.03
C HIS A 404 12.64 8.27 -6.23
N ASP A 405 12.53 9.24 -5.31
CA ASP A 405 13.29 10.49 -5.36
C ASP A 405 14.81 10.26 -5.22
N ALA A 406 15.22 9.22 -4.48
CA ALA A 406 16.64 8.84 -4.37
C ALA A 406 17.18 8.19 -5.65
N ASP A 407 16.32 7.53 -6.44
CA ASP A 407 16.67 6.78 -7.64
C ASP A 407 16.40 7.53 -8.94
N HIS A 408 15.64 8.65 -8.92
CA HIS A 408 15.21 9.39 -10.11
C HIS A 408 15.58 10.88 -10.04
N ASP A 409 15.76 11.48 -11.20
CA ASP A 409 15.94 12.92 -11.38
C ASP A 409 14.58 13.63 -11.37
N ARG A 410 14.39 14.58 -10.48
CA ARG A 410 13.11 15.28 -10.28
C ARG A 410 12.64 16.11 -11.47
N LEU A 411 13.57 16.60 -12.30
CA LEU A 411 13.24 17.45 -13.44
C LEU A 411 12.72 16.62 -14.61
N THR A 412 13.43 15.55 -14.96
CA THR A 412 13.18 14.75 -16.16
C THR A 412 12.36 13.49 -15.88
N GLY A 413 12.23 13.09 -14.61
CA GLY A 413 11.61 11.83 -14.20
C GLY A 413 12.41 10.59 -14.62
N LEU A 414 13.62 10.76 -15.14
CA LEU A 414 14.49 9.65 -15.53
C LEU A 414 15.21 9.06 -14.30
N PRO A 415 15.57 7.77 -14.33
CA PRO A 415 16.55 7.21 -13.43
C PRO A 415 17.79 8.09 -13.30
N ASN A 416 18.30 8.23 -12.09
CA ASN A 416 19.53 8.98 -11.85
C ASN A 416 20.78 8.10 -11.97
N ARG A 417 21.95 8.68 -11.78
CA ARG A 417 23.26 7.98 -11.80
C ARG A 417 23.32 6.78 -10.85
N GLN A 418 22.72 6.91 -9.67
CA GLN A 418 22.74 5.84 -8.67
C GLN A 418 21.92 4.63 -9.13
N ARG A 419 20.71 4.87 -9.63
CA ARG A 419 19.85 3.80 -10.18
C ARG A 419 20.47 3.15 -11.40
N LEU A 420 21.11 3.93 -12.28
CA LEU A 420 21.86 3.40 -13.42
C LEU A 420 22.97 2.44 -12.97
N ALA A 421 23.75 2.82 -11.95
CA ALA A 421 24.84 1.98 -11.46
C ALA A 421 24.32 0.65 -10.87
N VAL A 422 23.23 0.69 -10.11
CA VAL A 422 22.57 -0.50 -9.56
C VAL A 422 22.10 -1.45 -10.67
N GLU A 423 21.51 -0.89 -11.74
CA GLU A 423 21.02 -1.69 -12.87
C GLU A 423 22.15 -2.32 -13.68
N ILE A 424 23.23 -1.57 -13.94
CA ILE A 424 24.44 -2.11 -14.59
C ILE A 424 24.97 -3.30 -13.77
N ASP A 425 25.14 -3.12 -12.47
CA ASP A 425 25.66 -4.17 -11.58
C ASP A 425 24.72 -5.36 -11.47
N ALA A 426 23.41 -5.16 -11.56
CA ALA A 426 22.43 -6.25 -11.59
C ALA A 426 22.61 -7.11 -12.86
N ILE A 427 22.65 -6.48 -14.04
CA ILE A 427 22.85 -7.16 -15.31
C ILE A 427 24.17 -7.95 -15.32
N LEU A 428 25.26 -7.34 -14.81
CA LEU A 428 26.57 -7.97 -14.81
C LEU A 428 26.69 -9.13 -13.81
N ARG A 429 25.89 -9.15 -12.75
CA ARG A 429 25.85 -10.23 -11.75
C ARG A 429 25.05 -11.45 -12.20
N GLU A 430 24.04 -11.28 -13.05
CA GLU A 430 23.20 -12.41 -13.52
C GLU A 430 24.00 -13.43 -14.31
N ASP A 431 24.95 -13.00 -15.15
CA ASP A 431 25.87 -13.89 -15.88
C ASP A 431 27.25 -13.21 -16.05
N PRO A 432 28.18 -13.39 -15.10
CA PRO A 432 29.48 -12.71 -15.12
C PRO A 432 30.35 -13.03 -16.35
N ALA A 433 30.12 -14.14 -17.02
CA ALA A 433 30.89 -14.57 -18.18
C ALA A 433 30.25 -14.25 -19.55
N GLY A 434 28.92 -14.09 -19.59
CA GLY A 434 28.15 -13.91 -20.82
C GLY A 434 27.36 -12.61 -20.89
N SER A 435 27.17 -11.90 -19.77
CA SER A 435 26.40 -10.66 -19.74
C SER A 435 27.07 -9.57 -20.57
N ARG A 436 26.30 -9.04 -21.50
CA ARG A 436 26.69 -7.90 -22.34
C ARG A 436 25.85 -6.70 -21.96
N ALA A 437 26.50 -5.57 -21.78
CA ALA A 437 25.82 -4.29 -21.57
C ALA A 437 26.59 -3.19 -22.31
N GLY A 438 25.90 -2.51 -23.21
CA GLY A 438 26.41 -1.29 -23.82
C GLY A 438 26.03 -0.09 -22.97
N LEU A 439 26.95 0.83 -22.76
CA LEU A 439 26.69 2.12 -22.10
C LEU A 439 27.06 3.25 -23.07
N VAL A 440 26.11 4.14 -23.27
CA VAL A 440 26.25 5.36 -24.05
C VAL A 440 26.10 6.54 -23.08
N LEU A 441 27.13 7.37 -22.95
CA LEU A 441 27.03 8.66 -22.26
C LEU A 441 26.90 9.76 -23.31
N ALA A 442 25.87 10.57 -23.20
CA ALA A 442 25.58 11.69 -24.10
C ALA A 442 25.63 13.01 -23.33
N SER A 443 26.41 13.94 -23.81
CA SER A 443 26.47 15.31 -23.31
C SER A 443 25.79 16.25 -24.29
N LEU A 444 24.91 17.09 -23.78
CA LEU A 444 24.22 18.14 -24.53
C LEU A 444 25.18 19.28 -24.85
N ASP A 445 25.44 19.50 -26.12
CA ASP A 445 26.35 20.54 -26.57
C ASP A 445 25.75 21.94 -26.30
N GLY A 446 26.58 22.86 -25.79
CA GLY A 446 26.13 24.22 -25.52
C GLY A 446 25.23 24.40 -24.29
N TYR A 447 24.99 23.36 -23.49
CA TYR A 447 24.17 23.45 -22.27
C TYR A 447 24.56 24.59 -21.34
N THR A 448 25.86 24.75 -21.07
CA THR A 448 26.38 25.85 -20.24
C THR A 448 26.08 27.20 -20.84
N ASN A 449 26.25 27.36 -22.15
CA ASN A 449 25.95 28.62 -22.85
C ASN A 449 24.46 29.01 -22.76
N VAL A 450 23.56 28.01 -22.86
CA VAL A 450 22.12 28.23 -22.67
C VAL A 450 21.82 28.65 -21.25
N THR A 451 22.43 28.00 -20.27
CA THR A 451 22.27 28.34 -18.84
C THR A 451 22.77 29.76 -18.54
N ASP A 452 23.93 30.13 -19.06
CA ASP A 452 24.57 31.44 -18.80
C ASP A 452 23.84 32.57 -19.53
N THR A 453 23.24 32.30 -20.71
CA THR A 453 22.62 33.33 -21.54
C THR A 453 21.12 33.47 -21.28
N LEU A 454 20.38 32.36 -21.13
CA LEU A 454 18.93 32.32 -21.02
C LEU A 454 18.42 31.94 -19.62
N GLY A 455 19.34 31.56 -18.72
CA GLY A 455 19.04 31.21 -17.34
C GLY A 455 18.60 29.75 -17.16
N HIS A 456 18.41 29.35 -15.87
CA HIS A 456 18.11 27.96 -15.50
C HIS A 456 16.78 27.45 -16.06
N GLY A 457 15.76 28.29 -16.17
CA GLY A 457 14.46 27.85 -16.70
C GLY A 457 14.53 27.33 -18.14
N ALA A 458 15.30 28.02 -19.01
CA ALA A 458 15.50 27.57 -20.39
C ALA A 458 16.35 26.29 -20.47
N SER A 459 17.38 26.18 -19.63
CA SER A 459 18.20 24.97 -19.58
C SER A 459 17.42 23.76 -19.03
N ASP A 460 16.50 23.96 -18.08
CA ASP A 460 15.62 22.91 -17.57
C ASP A 460 14.64 22.42 -18.68
N GLU A 461 14.04 23.35 -19.42
CA GLU A 461 13.18 23.03 -20.57
C GLU A 461 13.95 22.23 -21.63
N LEU A 462 15.18 22.67 -21.95
CA LEU A 462 16.07 21.98 -22.90
C LEU A 462 16.40 20.54 -22.44
N LEU A 463 16.62 20.33 -21.15
CA LEU A 463 16.84 19.00 -20.58
C LEU A 463 15.61 18.09 -20.72
N VAL A 464 14.42 18.61 -20.45
CA VAL A 464 13.16 17.85 -20.59
C VAL A 464 12.91 17.47 -22.04
N VAL A 465 13.12 18.40 -22.98
CA VAL A 465 13.01 18.14 -24.41
C VAL A 465 14.00 17.08 -24.87
N THR A 466 15.27 17.19 -24.45
CA THR A 466 16.33 16.23 -24.80
C THR A 466 16.01 14.83 -24.22
N ALA A 467 15.51 14.74 -22.99
CA ALA A 467 15.06 13.50 -22.37
C ALA A 467 13.92 12.84 -23.19
N GLY A 468 12.97 13.65 -23.68
CA GLY A 468 11.90 13.19 -24.57
C GLY A 468 12.42 12.62 -25.88
N LEU A 469 13.31 13.34 -26.56
CA LEU A 469 13.94 12.89 -27.80
C LEU A 469 14.72 11.57 -27.62
N LEU A 470 15.52 11.48 -26.59
CA LEU A 470 16.25 10.25 -26.28
C LEU A 470 15.32 9.08 -25.97
N ARG A 471 14.22 9.31 -25.25
CA ARG A 471 13.22 8.27 -24.93
C ARG A 471 12.51 7.77 -26.19
N GLU A 472 12.18 8.65 -27.12
CA GLU A 472 11.51 8.29 -28.38
C GLU A 472 12.39 7.42 -29.28
N HIS A 473 13.71 7.66 -29.29
CA HIS A 473 14.63 7.03 -30.21
C HIS A 473 15.46 5.91 -29.57
N ALA A 474 15.42 5.75 -28.25
CA ALA A 474 16.07 4.64 -27.56
C ALA A 474 15.36 3.31 -27.84
N PRO A 475 16.09 2.20 -27.93
CA PRO A 475 15.48 0.87 -28.02
C PRO A 475 14.54 0.59 -26.85
N PRO A 476 13.45 -0.19 -27.04
CA PRO A 476 12.48 -0.46 -25.95
C PRO A 476 13.08 -1.14 -24.70
N SER A 477 14.19 -1.87 -24.88
CA SER A 477 14.92 -2.51 -23.78
C SER A 477 15.96 -1.61 -23.12
N ALA A 478 16.14 -0.37 -23.61
CA ALA A 478 17.13 0.55 -23.07
C ALA A 478 16.64 1.21 -21.79
N MET A 479 17.54 1.39 -20.83
CA MET A 479 17.31 2.26 -19.69
C MET A 479 17.96 3.62 -19.96
N LEU A 480 17.15 4.67 -19.94
CA LEU A 480 17.62 6.04 -20.06
C LEU A 480 17.76 6.64 -18.65
N ALA A 481 18.89 7.26 -18.38
CA ALA A 481 19.18 7.88 -17.09
C ALA A 481 19.69 9.32 -17.26
N ARG A 482 19.41 10.17 -16.29
CA ARG A 482 19.94 11.52 -16.17
C ARG A 482 21.20 11.49 -15.31
N MET A 483 22.27 12.06 -15.84
CA MET A 483 23.52 12.24 -15.12
C MET A 483 23.60 13.67 -14.54
N GLU A 484 24.78 14.21 -14.34
CA GLU A 484 24.98 15.57 -13.86
C GLU A 484 25.06 16.58 -15.02
N GLY A 485 24.73 17.86 -14.76
CA GLY A 485 24.79 18.92 -15.76
C GLY A 485 23.91 18.65 -17.00
N GLY A 486 24.44 18.75 -18.22
CA GLY A 486 23.78 18.44 -19.50
C GLY A 486 23.95 16.99 -19.96
N GLN A 487 24.23 16.02 -19.08
CA GLN A 487 24.56 14.65 -19.46
C GLN A 487 23.41 13.66 -19.24
N PHE A 488 23.30 12.69 -20.16
CA PHE A 488 22.39 11.55 -20.13
C PHE A 488 23.15 10.25 -20.35
N ALA A 489 22.61 9.17 -19.82
CA ALA A 489 23.14 7.83 -20.06
C ALA A 489 22.07 6.94 -20.68
N VAL A 490 22.46 6.09 -21.62
CA VAL A 490 21.60 5.06 -22.21
C VAL A 490 22.27 3.72 -22.00
N LEU A 491 21.70 2.89 -21.13
CA LEU A 491 22.12 1.52 -20.90
C LEU A 491 21.39 0.60 -21.88
N LEU A 492 22.14 -0.25 -22.55
CA LEU A 492 21.67 -1.14 -23.60
C LEU A 492 21.97 -2.60 -23.22
N PRO A 493 21.08 -3.26 -22.47
CA PRO A 493 21.27 -4.65 -22.06
C PRO A 493 21.43 -5.59 -23.25
N GLY A 494 22.33 -6.57 -23.14
CA GLY A 494 22.55 -7.61 -24.15
C GLY A 494 23.30 -7.17 -25.41
N LEU A 495 23.61 -5.88 -25.61
CA LEU A 495 24.27 -5.40 -26.80
C LEU A 495 25.80 -5.58 -26.74
N SER A 496 26.37 -6.04 -27.85
CA SER A 496 27.82 -6.05 -28.06
C SER A 496 28.36 -4.64 -28.36
N LEU A 497 29.67 -4.43 -28.21
CA LEU A 497 30.31 -3.13 -28.50
C LEU A 497 29.96 -2.58 -29.89
N PRO A 498 30.05 -3.33 -31.00
CA PRO A 498 29.69 -2.79 -32.31
C PRO A 498 28.20 -2.45 -32.45
N ALA A 499 27.33 -3.15 -31.73
CA ALA A 499 25.90 -2.84 -31.72
C ALA A 499 25.61 -1.57 -30.90
N THR A 500 26.31 -1.38 -29.79
CA THR A 500 26.26 -0.18 -28.95
C THR A 500 26.72 1.05 -29.73
N GLU A 501 27.83 0.96 -30.47
CA GLU A 501 28.31 2.04 -31.34
C GLU A 501 27.29 2.46 -32.39
N ARG A 502 26.65 1.49 -33.06
CA ARG A 502 25.58 1.79 -34.02
C ARG A 502 24.38 2.46 -33.38
N ALA A 503 23.99 2.03 -32.16
CA ALA A 503 22.93 2.65 -31.40
C ALA A 503 23.29 4.08 -31.01
N ALA A 504 24.52 4.32 -30.56
CA ALA A 504 25.02 5.65 -30.20
C ALA A 504 24.96 6.63 -31.39
N ARG A 505 25.41 6.21 -32.59
CA ARG A 505 25.32 7.04 -33.79
C ARG A 505 23.88 7.38 -34.18
N ARG A 506 22.97 6.40 -34.11
CA ARG A 506 21.54 6.63 -34.35
C ARG A 506 20.91 7.61 -33.36
N LEU A 507 21.22 7.45 -32.07
CA LEU A 507 20.73 8.38 -31.03
C LEU A 507 21.23 9.80 -31.28
N ARG A 508 22.48 9.98 -31.67
CA ARG A 508 23.04 11.28 -32.00
C ARG A 508 22.34 11.89 -33.22
N GLU A 509 22.18 11.14 -34.31
CA GLU A 509 21.50 11.58 -35.53
C GLU A 509 20.04 11.99 -35.24
N ALA A 510 19.33 11.18 -34.44
CA ALA A 510 17.95 11.42 -34.08
C ALA A 510 17.76 12.64 -33.16
N ALA A 511 18.71 12.88 -32.25
CA ALA A 511 18.69 14.02 -31.36
C ALA A 511 19.14 15.33 -32.03
N SER A 512 19.81 15.25 -33.21
CA SER A 512 20.22 16.45 -33.97
C SER A 512 19.01 17.07 -34.66
N THR A 513 18.23 17.83 -33.89
CA THR A 513 16.99 18.46 -34.33
C THR A 513 16.85 19.85 -33.73
N ARG A 514 15.92 20.66 -34.27
CA ARG A 514 15.58 21.94 -33.65
C ARG A 514 14.46 21.74 -32.66
N ALA A 515 14.62 22.30 -31.48
CA ALA A 515 13.65 22.29 -30.41
C ALA A 515 13.32 23.75 -30.00
N SER A 516 12.05 24.00 -29.78
CA SER A 516 11.61 25.30 -29.24
C SER A 516 11.81 25.30 -27.73
N VAL A 517 12.67 26.16 -27.24
CA VAL A 517 13.03 26.33 -25.82
C VAL A 517 12.94 27.80 -25.48
N ALA A 518 12.18 28.16 -24.47
CA ALA A 518 11.90 29.56 -24.07
C ALA A 518 11.47 30.46 -25.24
N GLY A 519 10.76 29.91 -26.25
CA GLY A 519 10.31 30.62 -27.44
C GLY A 519 11.37 30.85 -28.52
N LEU A 520 12.56 30.23 -28.38
CA LEU A 520 13.65 30.24 -29.35
C LEU A 520 13.83 28.86 -29.96
N ASP A 521 14.09 28.79 -31.26
CA ASP A 521 14.44 27.54 -31.94
C ASP A 521 15.94 27.26 -31.76
N LEU A 522 16.29 26.40 -30.83
CA LEU A 522 17.66 25.96 -30.56
C LEU A 522 17.94 24.65 -31.28
N GLU A 523 19.16 24.53 -31.81
CA GLU A 523 19.65 23.25 -32.33
C GLU A 523 20.12 22.38 -31.17
N VAL A 524 19.51 21.18 -31.03
CA VAL A 524 19.94 20.17 -30.08
C VAL A 524 21.02 19.32 -30.74
N SER A 525 22.19 19.24 -30.15
CA SER A 525 23.22 18.31 -30.57
C SER A 525 23.86 17.59 -29.39
N LEU A 526 24.34 16.39 -29.63
CA LEU A 526 24.91 15.53 -28.59
C LEU A 526 26.34 15.09 -28.96
N THR A 527 27.23 15.21 -27.99
CA THR A 527 28.53 14.51 -28.00
C THR A 527 28.41 13.23 -27.20
N ILE A 528 28.93 12.12 -27.70
CA ILE A 528 28.65 10.77 -27.18
C ILE A 528 29.94 10.00 -26.91
N GLY A 529 30.04 9.43 -25.70
CA GLY A 529 31.05 8.44 -25.30
C GLY A 529 30.42 7.04 -25.18
N VAL A 530 31.12 6.02 -25.67
CA VAL A 530 30.66 4.63 -25.69
C VAL A 530 31.59 3.71 -24.92
N ALA A 531 31.03 2.90 -24.03
CA ALA A 531 31.69 1.77 -23.39
C ALA A 531 30.80 0.53 -23.43
N ALA A 532 31.38 -0.65 -23.28
CA ALA A 532 30.60 -1.89 -23.24
C ALA A 532 31.25 -2.96 -22.36
N ALA A 533 30.44 -3.61 -21.56
CA ALA A 533 30.84 -4.80 -20.81
C ALA A 533 30.75 -6.08 -21.69
N PRO A 534 31.60 -7.07 -21.46
CA PRO A 534 32.71 -7.12 -20.50
C PRO A 534 34.02 -6.46 -20.98
N VAL A 535 34.10 -6.00 -22.23
CA VAL A 535 35.33 -5.50 -22.86
C VAL A 535 35.92 -4.29 -22.13
N HIS A 536 35.04 -3.40 -21.71
CA HIS A 536 35.41 -2.12 -21.08
C HIS A 536 35.01 -2.06 -19.59
N GLY A 537 34.87 -3.16 -18.89
CA GLY A 537 34.59 -3.20 -17.47
C GLY A 537 33.67 -4.34 -17.06
N SER A 538 33.78 -4.73 -15.79
CA SER A 538 32.98 -5.79 -15.14
C SER A 538 32.14 -5.27 -13.98
N ASP A 539 32.12 -3.95 -13.77
CA ASP A 539 31.34 -3.25 -12.75
C ASP A 539 30.87 -1.89 -13.26
N ALA A 540 29.83 -1.34 -12.61
CA ALA A 540 29.20 -0.10 -13.02
C ALA A 540 30.17 1.10 -12.96
N GLY A 541 30.99 1.20 -11.90
CA GLY A 541 31.90 2.31 -11.70
C GLY A 541 32.93 2.41 -12.83
N THR A 542 33.57 1.28 -13.17
CA THR A 542 34.53 1.17 -14.27
C THR A 542 33.89 1.48 -15.62
N LEU A 543 32.68 0.95 -15.87
CA LEU A 543 32.01 1.14 -17.15
C LEU A 543 31.59 2.61 -17.37
N ILE A 544 31.04 3.26 -16.35
CA ILE A 544 30.68 4.68 -16.39
C ILE A 544 31.93 5.54 -16.58
N GLN A 545 32.98 5.31 -15.81
CA GLN A 545 34.24 6.05 -15.94
C GLN A 545 34.84 5.95 -17.36
N ARG A 546 34.83 4.76 -17.96
CA ARG A 546 35.37 4.54 -19.30
C ARG A 546 34.51 5.18 -20.40
N ALA A 547 33.19 5.18 -20.22
CA ALA A 547 32.28 5.90 -21.10
C ALA A 547 32.51 7.43 -21.01
N ASP A 548 32.82 7.93 -19.81
CA ASP A 548 33.13 9.37 -19.57
C ASP A 548 34.45 9.78 -20.22
N VAL A 549 35.49 8.94 -20.12
CA VAL A 549 36.77 9.14 -20.83
C VAL A 549 36.55 9.17 -22.36
N ALA A 550 35.71 8.29 -22.88
CA ALA A 550 35.34 8.30 -24.28
C ALA A 550 34.56 9.57 -24.67
N LEU A 551 33.65 10.03 -23.82
CA LEU A 551 32.90 11.27 -24.02
C LEU A 551 33.82 12.49 -24.12
N LEU A 552 34.80 12.59 -23.23
CA LEU A 552 35.81 13.63 -23.29
C LEU A 552 36.62 13.62 -24.61
N ALA A 553 36.96 12.44 -25.11
CA ALA A 553 37.65 12.28 -26.38
C ALA A 553 36.75 12.63 -27.59
N ALA A 554 35.45 12.44 -27.47
CA ALA A 554 34.48 12.73 -28.52
C ALA A 554 34.37 14.24 -28.83
N HIS A 555 34.58 15.12 -27.88
CA HIS A 555 34.54 16.58 -28.08
C HIS A 555 35.58 17.07 -29.10
N GLY A 556 36.65 16.31 -29.32
CA GLY A 556 37.69 16.65 -30.30
C GLY A 556 37.63 15.86 -31.62
N SER A 557 36.74 14.86 -31.74
CA SER A 557 36.80 13.86 -32.85
C SER A 557 35.51 13.65 -33.63
N GLY A 558 34.59 14.58 -33.64
CA GLY A 558 33.39 14.51 -34.48
C GLY A 558 32.16 13.90 -33.79
N GLY A 559 32.09 13.98 -32.47
CA GLY A 559 30.85 13.84 -31.70
C GLY A 559 30.50 12.42 -31.21
N VAL A 560 31.19 11.35 -31.61
CA VAL A 560 31.05 9.98 -31.05
C VAL A 560 32.40 9.33 -30.94
N ALA A 561 32.78 8.91 -29.72
CA ALA A 561 33.98 8.14 -29.49
C ALA A 561 33.70 6.89 -28.67
N THR A 562 34.42 5.82 -28.97
CA THR A 562 34.39 4.59 -28.19
C THR A 562 35.62 4.53 -27.31
N TYR A 563 35.44 4.09 -26.06
CA TYR A 563 36.56 3.92 -25.14
C TYR A 563 37.62 2.97 -25.71
N HIS A 564 38.86 3.39 -25.56
CA HIS A 564 40.05 2.57 -25.81
C HIS A 564 41.11 2.91 -24.75
N PRO A 565 41.93 1.96 -24.25
CA PRO A 565 42.90 2.21 -23.16
C PRO A 565 43.91 3.34 -23.45
N VAL A 566 44.17 3.67 -24.71
CA VAL A 566 44.99 4.82 -25.11
C VAL A 566 44.40 6.15 -24.63
N LEU A 567 43.06 6.25 -24.51
CA LEU A 567 42.37 7.45 -24.07
C LEU A 567 42.67 7.81 -22.59
N ASP A 568 42.92 6.81 -21.75
CA ASP A 568 43.32 7.04 -20.35
C ASP A 568 44.62 7.84 -20.27
N GLN A 569 45.61 7.50 -21.12
CA GLN A 569 46.87 8.22 -21.16
C GLN A 569 46.71 9.66 -21.70
N GLN A 570 45.82 9.82 -22.69
CA GLN A 570 45.50 11.14 -23.25
C GLN A 570 44.77 12.01 -22.20
N SER A 571 43.84 11.44 -21.43
CA SER A 571 43.13 12.16 -20.37
C SER A 571 44.06 12.61 -19.24
N LEU A 572 44.97 11.74 -18.79
CA LEU A 572 46.00 12.07 -17.80
C LEU A 572 46.93 13.18 -18.31
N ARG A 573 47.38 13.08 -19.58
CA ARG A 573 48.21 14.12 -20.21
C ARG A 573 47.47 15.47 -20.25
N ARG A 574 46.16 15.47 -20.66
CA ARG A 574 45.37 16.70 -20.68
C ARG A 574 45.22 17.33 -19.29
N LEU A 575 44.96 16.54 -18.27
CA LEU A 575 44.85 17.02 -16.90
C LEU A 575 46.17 17.66 -16.44
N GLN A 576 47.32 17.04 -16.73
CA GLN A 576 48.64 17.56 -16.38
C GLN A 576 48.93 18.86 -17.14
N LEU A 577 48.70 18.91 -18.45
CA LEU A 577 48.86 20.12 -19.23
C LEU A 577 48.01 21.29 -18.73
N GLY A 578 46.76 21.00 -18.31
CA GLY A 578 45.86 22.02 -17.75
C GLY A 578 46.35 22.61 -16.42
N THR A 579 46.85 21.74 -15.52
CA THR A 579 47.41 22.19 -14.24
C THR A 579 48.74 22.94 -14.39
N GLU A 580 49.54 22.61 -15.40
CA GLU A 580 50.85 23.19 -15.63
C GLU A 580 50.84 24.42 -16.56
N LEU A 581 49.72 24.76 -17.21
CA LEU A 581 49.60 25.81 -18.22
C LEU A 581 50.09 27.18 -17.72
N GLU A 582 49.69 27.59 -16.51
CA GLU A 582 50.08 28.87 -15.91
C GLU A 582 51.59 28.91 -15.60
N THR A 583 52.09 27.83 -15.03
CA THR A 583 53.52 27.68 -14.73
C THR A 583 54.33 27.66 -16.03
N ALA A 584 53.84 26.99 -17.06
CA ALA A 584 54.47 26.91 -18.37
C ALA A 584 54.61 28.29 -19.05
N MET A 585 53.65 29.18 -18.90
CA MET A 585 53.75 30.58 -19.36
C MET A 585 54.81 31.34 -18.57
N ALA A 586 54.84 31.20 -17.23
CA ALA A 586 55.75 31.90 -16.34
C ALA A 586 57.22 31.44 -16.53
N GLU A 587 57.44 30.13 -16.73
CA GLU A 587 58.77 29.54 -16.88
C GLU A 587 59.30 29.61 -18.32
N GLY A 588 58.52 30.15 -19.26
CA GLY A 588 58.95 30.30 -20.65
C GLY A 588 58.92 29.01 -21.47
N GLN A 589 58.21 27.97 -20.98
CA GLN A 589 57.99 26.75 -21.75
C GLN A 589 57.02 27.02 -22.93
N ILE A 590 56.12 28.01 -22.77
CA ILE A 590 55.26 28.53 -23.85
C ILE A 590 55.99 29.72 -24.49
N SER A 591 56.13 29.68 -25.79
CA SER A 591 56.74 30.70 -26.59
C SER A 591 55.90 31.04 -27.81
N VAL A 592 56.17 32.19 -28.40
CA VAL A 592 55.53 32.60 -29.66
C VAL A 592 56.55 32.55 -30.78
N VAL A 593 56.16 32.01 -31.92
CA VAL A 593 56.91 32.08 -33.17
C VAL A 593 56.12 32.90 -34.17
N PHE A 594 56.82 33.48 -35.14
CA PHE A 594 56.26 34.41 -36.09
C PHE A 594 56.44 33.86 -37.50
N GLN A 595 55.32 33.63 -38.18
CA GLN A 595 55.34 33.17 -39.55
C GLN A 595 55.02 34.31 -40.50
N PRO A 596 55.95 34.66 -41.45
CA PRO A 596 55.70 35.75 -42.39
C PRO A 596 54.64 35.36 -43.38
N ILE A 597 53.73 36.30 -43.64
CA ILE A 597 52.77 36.23 -44.76
C ILE A 597 53.30 37.14 -45.85
N VAL A 598 53.55 36.61 -47.02
CA VAL A 598 54.12 37.33 -48.14
C VAL A 598 53.13 37.56 -49.26
N ASP A 599 53.20 38.71 -49.92
CA ASP A 599 52.49 38.94 -51.19
C ASP A 599 53.16 38.11 -52.26
N THR A 600 52.45 37.16 -52.82
CA THR A 600 52.97 36.22 -53.85
C THR A 600 53.40 36.90 -55.16
N ARG A 601 52.95 38.14 -55.40
CA ARG A 601 53.28 38.92 -56.58
C ARG A 601 54.57 39.73 -56.43
N THR A 602 54.79 40.35 -55.25
CA THR A 602 55.94 41.19 -54.99
C THR A 602 57.03 40.50 -54.17
N ASN A 603 56.69 39.38 -53.53
CA ASN A 603 57.50 38.66 -52.56
C ASN A 603 57.87 39.47 -51.32
N ASP A 604 57.10 40.55 -51.02
CA ASP A 604 57.31 41.35 -49.81
C ASP A 604 56.52 40.76 -48.63
N ILE A 605 57.02 40.87 -47.40
CA ILE A 605 56.32 40.52 -46.19
C ILE A 605 55.27 41.56 -45.90
N VAL A 606 53.98 41.18 -45.93
CA VAL A 606 52.84 42.08 -45.72
C VAL A 606 52.31 42.01 -44.29
N SER A 607 52.48 40.87 -43.59
CA SER A 607 52.06 40.68 -42.21
C SER A 607 52.79 39.50 -41.58
N VAL A 608 52.56 39.29 -40.28
CA VAL A 608 53.20 38.21 -39.54
C VAL A 608 52.12 37.50 -38.70
N GLU A 609 51.97 36.23 -38.86
CA GLU A 609 51.08 35.43 -38.02
C GLU A 609 51.85 35.03 -36.75
N THR A 610 51.19 35.21 -35.58
CA THR A 610 51.75 34.87 -34.27
C THR A 610 51.23 33.53 -33.85
N LEU A 611 52.11 32.53 -33.75
CA LEU A 611 51.77 31.16 -33.46
C LEU A 611 52.38 30.72 -32.12
N LEU A 612 51.56 30.12 -31.26
CA LEU A 612 52.00 29.54 -30.00
C LEU A 612 52.76 28.23 -30.21
N ARG A 613 53.76 28.04 -29.36
CA ARG A 613 54.52 26.78 -29.26
C ARG A 613 54.76 26.48 -27.79
N TRP A 614 54.40 25.26 -27.37
CA TRP A 614 54.66 24.78 -26.03
C TRP A 614 55.67 23.64 -26.09
N SER A 615 56.84 23.83 -25.46
CA SER A 615 57.89 22.83 -25.29
C SER A 615 57.83 22.30 -23.86
N HIS A 616 57.04 21.26 -23.66
CA HIS A 616 56.83 20.68 -22.33
C HIS A 616 58.01 19.78 -21.94
N PRO A 617 58.55 19.89 -20.68
CA PRO A 617 59.72 19.13 -20.25
C PRO A 617 59.58 17.62 -20.37
N ARG A 618 58.38 17.09 -20.12
CA ARG A 618 58.07 15.64 -20.13
C ARG A 618 57.49 15.15 -21.45
N TYR A 619 56.65 15.94 -22.11
CA TYR A 619 55.91 15.53 -23.28
C TYR A 619 56.51 16.04 -24.60
N GLY A 620 57.57 16.84 -24.54
CA GLY A 620 58.16 17.47 -25.71
C GLY A 620 57.24 18.54 -26.35
N PRO A 621 57.28 18.71 -27.67
CA PRO A 621 56.41 19.68 -28.33
C PRO A 621 54.91 19.31 -28.18
N VAL A 622 54.11 20.23 -27.65
CA VAL A 622 52.67 20.10 -27.51
C VAL A 622 52.02 20.91 -28.63
N PRO A 623 51.16 20.30 -29.46
CA PRO A 623 50.41 21.00 -30.52
C PRO A 623 49.52 22.10 -29.95
N PRO A 624 49.38 23.25 -30.63
CA PRO A 624 48.50 24.34 -30.21
C PRO A 624 47.04 23.86 -29.94
N ASP A 625 46.49 23.02 -30.80
CA ASP A 625 45.16 22.50 -30.68
C ASP A 625 44.91 21.72 -29.38
N ASP A 626 45.96 21.05 -28.85
CA ASP A 626 45.86 20.27 -27.60
C ASP A 626 45.71 21.16 -26.38
N PHE A 627 46.34 22.36 -26.33
CA PHE A 627 46.36 23.22 -25.14
C PHE A 627 45.51 24.50 -25.28
N ILE A 628 45.21 24.99 -26.46
CA ILE A 628 44.28 26.11 -26.65
C ILE A 628 42.85 25.69 -26.24
N GLY A 629 42.36 24.59 -26.80
CA GLY A 629 41.05 24.04 -26.40
C GLY A 629 40.99 23.68 -24.92
N LEU A 630 42.11 23.26 -24.33
CA LEU A 630 42.21 23.02 -22.89
C LEU A 630 42.13 24.33 -22.09
N ALA A 631 42.82 25.40 -22.54
CA ALA A 631 42.79 26.73 -21.91
C ALA A 631 41.34 27.32 -21.94
N GLU A 632 40.58 27.09 -22.99
CA GLU A 632 39.16 27.45 -23.09
C GLU A 632 38.33 26.71 -22.04
N GLN A 633 38.49 25.38 -21.97
CA GLN A 633 37.73 24.52 -21.03
C GLN A 633 37.98 24.87 -19.55
N ILE A 634 39.23 25.25 -19.19
CA ILE A 634 39.58 25.62 -17.81
C ILE A 634 39.42 27.13 -17.54
N GLY A 635 38.88 27.89 -18.49
CA GLY A 635 38.66 29.35 -18.37
C GLY A 635 39.95 30.18 -18.33
N ARG A 636 41.05 29.66 -18.88
CA ARG A 636 42.36 30.34 -18.92
C ARG A 636 42.72 30.96 -20.28
N ILE A 637 41.80 30.91 -21.23
CA ILE A 637 42.04 31.44 -22.60
C ILE A 637 42.38 32.93 -22.58
N GLY A 638 41.75 33.74 -21.70
CA GLY A 638 42.06 35.17 -21.57
C GLY A 638 43.52 35.42 -21.17
N GLN A 639 44.03 34.65 -20.20
CA GLN A 639 45.45 34.76 -19.78
C GLN A 639 46.40 34.35 -20.90
N LEU A 640 46.05 33.31 -21.66
CA LEU A 640 46.84 32.88 -22.80
C LEU A 640 46.81 33.93 -23.93
N THR A 641 45.66 34.56 -24.19
CA THR A 641 45.51 35.65 -25.15
C THR A 641 46.34 36.87 -24.75
N ASP A 642 46.28 37.30 -23.48
CA ASP A 642 47.09 38.41 -22.98
C ASP A 642 48.59 38.11 -23.14
N PHE A 643 49.03 36.87 -22.81
CA PHE A 643 50.41 36.45 -22.98
C PHE A 643 50.86 36.55 -24.46
N VAL A 644 50.03 36.11 -25.40
CA VAL A 644 50.33 36.21 -26.85
C VAL A 644 50.43 37.65 -27.30
N LEU A 645 49.44 38.49 -26.92
CA LEU A 645 49.39 39.89 -27.30
C LEU A 645 50.62 40.67 -26.77
N ASP A 646 50.96 40.48 -25.50
CA ASP A 646 52.14 41.13 -24.92
C ASP A 646 53.42 40.78 -25.67
N ARG A 647 53.63 39.51 -26.00
CA ARG A 647 54.82 39.03 -26.71
C ARG A 647 54.83 39.50 -28.16
N ALA A 648 53.66 39.48 -28.83
CA ALA A 648 53.52 39.93 -30.20
C ALA A 648 53.80 41.44 -30.34
N LEU A 649 53.18 42.26 -29.45
CA LEU A 649 53.37 43.73 -29.45
C LEU A 649 54.82 44.15 -29.12
N ASP A 650 55.41 43.47 -28.11
CA ASP A 650 56.85 43.76 -27.77
C ASP A 650 57.74 43.42 -28.95
N ARG A 651 57.49 42.33 -29.67
CA ARG A 651 58.31 41.98 -30.87
C ARG A 651 58.03 42.90 -32.02
N CYS A 652 56.84 43.32 -32.27
CA CYS A 652 56.44 44.30 -33.29
C CYS A 652 57.19 45.64 -33.03
N ARG A 653 57.14 46.11 -31.79
CA ARG A 653 57.87 47.35 -31.40
C ARG A 653 59.32 47.23 -31.72
N ARG A 654 60.00 46.14 -31.38
CA ARG A 654 61.43 45.93 -31.69
C ARG A 654 61.74 45.95 -33.18
N TRP A 655 60.87 45.35 -34.01
CA TRP A 655 61.02 45.39 -35.45
C TRP A 655 60.84 46.80 -36.00
N LEU A 656 59.87 47.58 -35.53
CA LEU A 656 59.67 48.98 -35.92
C LEU A 656 60.88 49.84 -35.52
N ASP A 657 61.43 49.60 -34.34
CA ASP A 657 62.65 50.30 -33.88
C ASP A 657 63.90 50.00 -34.77
N VAL A 658 64.04 48.77 -35.25
CA VAL A 658 65.08 48.38 -36.20
C VAL A 658 64.91 49.01 -37.55
N LEU A 659 63.67 48.92 -38.11
CA LEU A 659 63.29 49.52 -39.39
C LEU A 659 63.48 51.03 -39.38
N SER A 660 63.00 51.70 -38.33
CA SER A 660 63.13 53.16 -38.20
C SER A 660 64.66 53.61 -38.14
N ARG A 661 65.52 52.80 -37.49
CA ARG A 661 66.95 53.07 -37.50
C ARG A 661 67.58 52.84 -38.87
N GLN A 662 67.14 51.82 -39.62
CA GLN A 662 67.65 51.58 -40.99
C GLN A 662 67.20 52.66 -41.97
N VAL A 663 65.95 53.10 -41.87
CA VAL A 663 65.41 54.17 -42.73
C VAL A 663 66.01 55.51 -42.35
N GLY A 664 66.28 55.78 -41.06
CA GLY A 664 66.94 56.99 -40.61
C GLY A 664 68.42 57.11 -41.08
N ASN A 665 69.12 55.98 -41.34
CA ASN A 665 70.44 55.91 -41.91
C ASN A 665 70.51 55.98 -43.45
N ALA A 666 69.36 55.75 -44.15
CA ALA A 666 69.29 55.69 -45.64
C ALA A 666 68.77 56.97 -46.30
N GLY A 667 68.59 58.07 -45.60
CA GLY A 667 68.24 59.38 -46.11
C GLY A 667 67.14 59.42 -47.20
N GLY A 668 65.92 59.48 -46.80
CA GLY A 668 64.82 59.88 -47.71
C GLY A 668 63.69 58.83 -47.91
N GLY A 669 62.53 59.17 -47.43
CA GLY A 669 61.28 58.52 -47.75
C GLY A 669 60.58 57.94 -46.50
N ARG A 670 59.67 58.73 -45.91
CA ARG A 670 58.73 58.26 -44.91
C ARG A 670 57.62 57.44 -45.61
N GLU A 671 57.76 56.13 -45.73
CA GLU A 671 56.58 55.27 -45.79
C GLU A 671 56.35 54.71 -44.39
N SER A 672 55.20 55.03 -43.87
CA SER A 672 54.73 54.54 -42.57
C SER A 672 54.50 53.01 -42.68
N ALA A 673 55.42 52.22 -42.11
CA ALA A 673 55.23 50.79 -41.98
C ALA A 673 54.15 50.56 -40.92
N GLU A 674 52.96 50.25 -41.30
CA GLU A 674 51.88 49.73 -40.44
C GLU A 674 52.14 48.23 -40.15
N CYS A 675 52.38 47.91 -38.92
CA CYS A 675 52.52 46.53 -38.49
C CYS A 675 51.14 45.96 -38.10
N GLY A 676 50.50 45.22 -39.01
CA GLY A 676 49.31 44.47 -38.72
C GLY A 676 49.67 43.16 -37.96
N VAL A 677 49.17 43.02 -36.76
CA VAL A 677 49.27 41.79 -35.96
C VAL A 677 47.96 41.06 -36.07
N ALA A 678 47.93 39.93 -36.77
CA ALA A 678 46.82 38.99 -36.72
C ALA A 678 47.16 37.91 -35.66
N ALA A 679 46.36 37.85 -34.61
CA ALA A 679 46.39 36.76 -33.65
C ALA A 679 45.27 35.81 -33.94
N VAL A 680 45.57 34.54 -34.15
CA VAL A 680 44.61 33.43 -34.26
C VAL A 680 44.64 32.62 -33.00
#